data_12ed9e1a375ebaedce833df3956b55e6
#
_entry.id   12ed9e1a375ebaedce833df3956b55e6
#
_cell.length_a   1.000
_cell.length_b   1.000
_cell.length_c   1.000
_cell.angle_alpha   90.00
_cell.angle_beta   90.00
_cell.angle_gamma   90.00
#
_symmetry.space_group_name_H-M   'P 1'
#
loop_
_entity.id
_entity.type
_entity.pdbx_description
1 polymer ?
#
loop_
_entity_poly.entity_id
_entity_poly.type
_entity_poly.pdbx_seq_one_letter_code
_entity_poly.pdbx_strand_id
1 'polypeptide(L)'
;MGRPRIGSEIMRSAASLVAIVCALAAGPAAAQTALRCLDAPAPAPAWCDIGLSADARAAALLGAMTRAQKLSLMAGDEPLGALTGDPATGWCHGIAALFVPDVYYNDGPSGLRLRPGGATGLPSPMALASSFDPAVADLAGDLLADEATKRRVDVVLAPMVNIVRYPASGRAFESYGEDPHLAARLAVAVVTAIQRERLLPSGHVARIVADPKHFVANNHEINRFTVSAEVDDRTLREIYLPAFEAAVREAGAGTVMLAYNRVNGIPMTEHGPLVNGLLKGEWGFAGIALTDWALAQRSTIGAANNGTDLEMPMQFWYTPLLLDLAVTGGLVSMATIDDHVGRILRTMFAFGMLDRPELPLAGDVSANAAAARALAADGAVLLKNEPAAGDGAPLLPLDDGALAALALIGSAATTYIRGGGSSAVDPVDPVTPCEGIGARAASAGIAVVCDDGSDRARARDAAAAADVAVVFASLAATEFLDRTCLGLSCQLGDPDQDGLIADVAAANPRTVVVLETASAVLMPWEPAVPAILEAWYPGQEGGHALADVLFGDAEPGGRLPVTFPLREEDTPFFGHPERWPGVAEMAEYSEGIFVGYRWYDEQGLDVLFPFGHGLGYTSFEYSDLAIDLGGPDPVVRVAVTNTGGRRGAEVVQLYVGLPATAVAQPPRALKGFQKIVLDPGARATVAFTLDERALSYWDVASASWQVAAGCYRVMVGASSRDLRVAGSFGRGGGPGCATCPTAGCRAAVASGKSRLLIKDTTPDQGDRLVWTLAKGPATAAADLGNPLAATGYALCLVDGGGAVLLEAAAPAGGTCGGKPCWKPTRKGFRYADRDLTPDGIQKIELKAGDEGRAKIVVKGKSASLALGFLPIQTLPVTAQLAGSDGQCWEATFAATRRNHDGQLKAVSD
;
A
#
# COMPACT_ATOMS: atom_id res chain seq x y z
N MET A 1 18.19 26.10 31.77
CA MET A 1 17.30 27.23 31.47
C MET A 1 15.97 26.67 31.05
N GLY A 2 14.87 27.16 31.62
CA GLY A 2 13.60 26.46 31.70
C GLY A 2 12.93 26.07 30.39
N ARG A 3 12.47 24.81 30.31
CA ARG A 3 11.56 24.29 29.28
C ARG A 3 10.14 24.73 29.60
N PRO A 4 9.31 25.15 28.64
CA PRO A 4 7.92 25.48 28.90
C PRO A 4 7.07 24.21 29.10
N ARG A 5 6.40 24.13 30.23
CA ARG A 5 5.39 23.11 30.57
C ARG A 5 4.00 23.51 30.00
N ILE A 6 3.85 23.52 28.70
CA ILE A 6 2.56 23.93 28.08
C ILE A 6 1.65 22.73 27.74
N GLY A 7 2.20 21.54 27.47
CA GLY A 7 1.39 20.39 27.04
C GLY A 7 0.52 19.72 28.13
N SER A 8 0.89 19.84 29.41
CA SER A 8 0.15 19.15 30.49
C SER A 8 -1.05 19.92 31.03
N GLU A 9 -1.11 21.22 30.80
CA GLU A 9 -2.23 22.06 31.25
C GLU A 9 -3.39 22.05 30.25
N ILE A 10 -3.13 21.95 28.95
CA ILE A 10 -4.16 21.86 27.92
C ILE A 10 -4.91 20.52 28.00
N MET A 11 -4.21 19.42 28.25
CA MET A 11 -4.84 18.11 28.44
C MET A 11 -5.67 18.04 29.75
N ARG A 12 -5.22 18.71 30.81
CA ARG A 12 -6.00 18.77 32.05
C ARG A 12 -7.23 19.67 31.93
N SER A 13 -7.17 20.75 31.16
CA SER A 13 -8.32 21.61 30.90
C SER A 13 -9.35 20.97 30.00
N ALA A 14 -8.94 20.24 28.97
CA ALA A 14 -9.85 19.48 28.12
C ALA A 14 -10.54 18.32 28.87
N ALA A 15 -9.79 17.57 29.68
CA ALA A 15 -10.35 16.53 30.52
C ALA A 15 -11.32 17.05 31.60
N SER A 16 -11.07 18.24 32.12
CA SER A 16 -11.97 18.86 33.10
C SER A 16 -13.24 19.41 32.49
N LEU A 17 -13.22 19.93 31.26
CA LEU A 17 -14.42 20.38 30.54
C LEU A 17 -15.30 19.19 30.15
N VAL A 18 -14.72 18.11 29.71
CA VAL A 18 -15.44 16.85 29.38
C VAL A 18 -16.12 16.26 30.61
N ALA A 19 -15.46 16.29 31.78
CA ALA A 19 -16.05 15.78 33.04
C ALA A 19 -17.22 16.62 33.57
N ILE A 20 -17.26 17.89 33.28
CA ILE A 20 -18.34 18.81 33.77
C ILE A 20 -19.59 18.70 32.89
N VAL A 21 -19.46 18.47 31.58
CA VAL A 21 -20.59 18.28 30.65
C VAL A 21 -21.28 16.93 30.86
N CYS A 22 -20.52 15.88 31.25
CA CYS A 22 -21.09 14.55 31.50
C CYS A 22 -21.96 14.45 32.77
N ALA A 23 -21.86 15.38 33.70
CA ALA A 23 -22.62 15.32 34.96
C ALA A 23 -24.07 15.84 34.88
N LEU A 24 -24.49 16.41 33.76
CA LEU A 24 -25.81 17.09 33.62
C LEU A 24 -26.83 16.36 32.73
N ALA A 25 -26.48 15.18 32.16
CA ALA A 25 -27.35 14.49 31.18
C ALA A 25 -27.76 13.05 31.51
N ALA A 26 -27.60 12.57 32.74
CA ALA A 26 -27.95 11.20 33.09
C ALA A 26 -29.29 11.06 33.78
N GLY A 27 -30.36 10.96 33.01
CA GLY A 27 -31.59 10.27 33.42
C GLY A 27 -31.56 8.82 32.91
N PRO A 28 -32.01 7.79 33.67
CA PRO A 28 -32.02 6.44 33.16
C PRO A 28 -33.10 6.29 32.09
N ALA A 29 -32.69 6.22 30.83
CA ALA A 29 -33.54 5.72 29.75
C ALA A 29 -33.63 4.18 29.94
N ALA A 30 -34.82 3.69 30.29
CA ALA A 30 -35.10 2.26 30.23
C ALA A 30 -34.88 1.81 28.78
N ALA A 31 -34.01 0.82 28.57
CA ALA A 31 -33.81 0.18 27.27
C ALA A 31 -35.17 -0.36 26.78
N GLN A 32 -35.81 0.34 25.87
CA GLN A 32 -36.92 -0.20 25.12
C GLN A 32 -36.35 -1.13 24.09
N THR A 33 -36.78 -2.38 24.06
CA THR A 33 -36.46 -3.34 23.01
C THR A 33 -36.83 -2.69 21.68
N ALA A 34 -35.84 -2.42 20.84
CA ALA A 34 -36.03 -1.73 19.56
C ALA A 34 -36.89 -2.62 18.63
N LEU A 35 -38.13 -2.19 18.36
CA LEU A 35 -39.01 -2.87 17.41
C LEU A 35 -38.45 -2.75 16.00
N ARG A 36 -38.57 -3.81 15.23
CA ARG A 36 -38.12 -3.87 13.83
C ARG A 36 -39.31 -4.09 12.91
N CYS A 37 -39.13 -3.98 11.59
CA CYS A 37 -40.20 -4.28 10.63
C CYS A 37 -40.79 -5.69 10.78
N LEU A 38 -40.00 -6.63 11.31
CA LEU A 38 -40.50 -7.97 11.68
C LEU A 38 -41.60 -7.96 12.74
N ASP A 39 -41.62 -6.95 13.59
CA ASP A 39 -42.58 -6.81 14.69
C ASP A 39 -43.78 -5.95 14.29
N ALA A 40 -43.85 -5.49 13.04
CA ALA A 40 -44.88 -4.58 12.58
C ALA A 40 -46.26 -5.26 12.55
N PRO A 41 -47.31 -4.62 13.12
CA PRO A 41 -48.67 -5.16 13.10
C PRO A 41 -49.24 -5.13 11.65
N ALA A 42 -50.19 -5.99 11.38
CA ALA A 42 -50.93 -5.95 10.11
C ALA A 42 -52.10 -4.93 10.13
N PRO A 43 -52.25 -4.06 9.12
CA PRO A 43 -51.34 -3.88 7.98
C PRO A 43 -50.03 -3.19 8.37
N ALA A 44 -48.91 -3.69 7.91
CA ALA A 44 -47.59 -3.12 8.15
C ALA A 44 -47.46 -1.73 7.48
N PRO A 45 -46.68 -0.80 8.07
CA PRO A 45 -46.38 0.47 7.42
C PRO A 45 -45.71 0.26 6.06
N ALA A 46 -45.88 1.20 5.13
CA ALA A 46 -45.36 1.07 3.76
C ALA A 46 -43.84 0.88 3.70
N TRP A 47 -43.09 1.46 4.63
CA TRP A 47 -41.61 1.26 4.69
C TRP A 47 -41.16 -0.14 5.17
N CYS A 48 -42.08 -0.93 5.71
CA CYS A 48 -41.80 -2.32 6.07
C CYS A 48 -42.15 -3.31 4.94
N ASP A 49 -42.57 -2.82 3.78
CA ASP A 49 -42.78 -3.66 2.60
C ASP A 49 -41.42 -3.99 1.94
N ILE A 50 -40.96 -5.23 2.09
CA ILE A 50 -39.71 -5.73 1.51
C ILE A 50 -39.74 -5.83 -0.02
N GLY A 51 -40.92 -5.71 -0.67
CA GLY A 51 -41.03 -5.62 -2.12
C GLY A 51 -40.61 -4.26 -2.70
N LEU A 52 -40.46 -3.24 -1.87
CA LEU A 52 -40.00 -1.91 -2.27
C LEU A 52 -38.47 -1.81 -2.19
N SER A 53 -37.88 -0.93 -3.04
CA SER A 53 -36.44 -0.62 -2.97
C SER A 53 -36.09 0.10 -1.67
N ALA A 54 -34.82 0.06 -1.26
CA ALA A 54 -34.32 0.79 -0.08
C ALA A 54 -34.62 2.30 -0.17
N ASP A 55 -34.49 2.90 -1.35
CA ASP A 55 -34.82 4.31 -1.59
C ASP A 55 -36.30 4.60 -1.39
N ALA A 56 -37.20 3.76 -1.92
CA ALA A 56 -38.64 3.93 -1.76
C ALA A 56 -39.06 3.76 -0.29
N ARG A 57 -38.49 2.80 0.41
CA ARG A 57 -38.72 2.58 1.85
C ARG A 57 -38.21 3.74 2.68
N ALA A 58 -36.99 4.22 2.43
CA ALA A 58 -36.41 5.39 3.10
C ALA A 58 -37.27 6.66 2.89
N ALA A 59 -37.73 6.91 1.67
CA ALA A 59 -38.58 8.03 1.35
C ALA A 59 -39.95 7.94 2.09
N ALA A 60 -40.56 6.75 2.13
CA ALA A 60 -41.83 6.52 2.84
C ALA A 60 -41.68 6.77 4.36
N LEU A 61 -40.62 6.25 4.96
CA LEU A 61 -40.33 6.46 6.39
C LEU A 61 -40.00 7.92 6.68
N LEU A 62 -39.13 8.55 5.89
CA LEU A 62 -38.76 9.97 6.02
C LEU A 62 -40.01 10.88 5.98
N GLY A 63 -40.96 10.59 5.09
CA GLY A 63 -42.26 11.30 4.99
C GLY A 63 -43.15 11.11 6.20
N ALA A 64 -43.02 10.00 6.94
CA ALA A 64 -43.81 9.73 8.16
C ALA A 64 -43.15 10.30 9.43
N MET A 65 -41.89 10.70 9.39
CA MET A 65 -41.14 11.19 10.54
C MET A 65 -41.49 12.66 10.86
N THR A 66 -41.63 12.95 12.15
CA THR A 66 -41.65 14.32 12.65
C THR A 66 -40.27 14.96 12.56
N ARG A 67 -40.18 16.28 12.55
CA ARG A 67 -38.91 17.03 12.58
C ARG A 67 -38.00 16.58 13.72
N ALA A 68 -38.54 16.46 14.94
CA ALA A 68 -37.75 16.01 16.09
C ALA A 68 -37.14 14.63 15.92
N GLN A 69 -37.89 13.67 15.35
CA GLN A 69 -37.41 12.35 15.04
C GLN A 69 -36.30 12.37 13.98
N LYS A 70 -36.37 13.22 12.95
CA LYS A 70 -35.33 13.41 11.98
C LYS A 70 -34.05 13.92 12.63
N LEU A 71 -34.13 14.96 13.42
CA LEU A 71 -32.98 15.55 14.10
C LEU A 71 -32.32 14.60 15.11
N SER A 72 -33.07 13.68 15.73
CA SER A 72 -32.51 12.70 16.67
C SER A 72 -31.70 11.58 16.01
N LEU A 73 -31.83 11.34 14.70
CA LEU A 73 -31.07 10.29 13.99
C LEU A 73 -29.71 10.78 13.49
N MET A 74 -29.41 12.09 13.60
CA MET A 74 -28.20 12.66 12.99
C MET A 74 -26.94 12.57 13.90
N ALA A 75 -27.05 11.98 15.07
CA ALA A 75 -25.90 11.80 15.97
C ALA A 75 -25.98 10.49 16.76
N GLY A 76 -24.81 10.02 17.20
CA GLY A 76 -24.71 8.94 18.17
C GLY A 76 -25.16 9.37 19.57
N ASP A 77 -25.42 8.38 20.40
CA ASP A 77 -25.99 8.61 21.75
C ASP A 77 -25.07 8.14 22.89
N GLU A 78 -23.86 7.69 22.57
CA GLU A 78 -23.03 7.08 23.59
C GLU A 78 -22.08 8.08 24.27
N PRO A 79 -22.13 8.24 25.58
CA PRO A 79 -21.08 8.88 26.35
C PRO A 79 -19.93 7.90 26.53
N LEU A 80 -18.94 7.91 25.62
CA LEU A 80 -17.69 7.15 25.72
C LEU A 80 -17.87 5.70 26.20
N GLY A 81 -18.05 4.72 25.30
CA GLY A 81 -18.28 3.29 25.59
C GLY A 81 -17.39 2.63 26.64
N ALA A 82 -16.30 3.32 27.00
CA ALA A 82 -15.45 2.99 28.13
C ALA A 82 -16.17 3.05 29.50
N LEU A 83 -17.29 3.77 29.62
CA LEU A 83 -17.97 3.98 30.91
C LEU A 83 -19.22 3.10 31.08
N THR A 84 -19.75 2.53 30.01
CA THR A 84 -21.03 1.79 30.03
C THR A 84 -20.88 0.28 30.07
N GLY A 85 -19.66 -0.26 29.78
CA GLY A 85 -19.42 -1.70 29.66
C GLY A 85 -20.03 -2.34 28.40
N ASP A 86 -20.53 -1.54 27.45
CA ASP A 86 -20.99 -2.03 26.16
C ASP A 86 -19.77 -2.41 25.31
N PRO A 87 -19.77 -3.57 24.61
CA PRO A 87 -18.70 -3.96 23.72
C PRO A 87 -18.57 -3.09 22.47
N ALA A 88 -19.60 -2.32 22.10
CA ALA A 88 -19.58 -1.42 20.95
C ALA A 88 -18.66 -0.21 21.18
N THR A 89 -18.05 0.30 20.12
CA THR A 89 -17.26 1.55 20.14
C THR A 89 -18.16 2.78 20.05
N GLY A 90 -19.37 2.63 19.55
CA GLY A 90 -20.40 3.66 19.44
C GLY A 90 -21.74 3.07 19.02
N TRP A 91 -22.81 3.78 19.24
CA TRP A 91 -24.16 3.38 18.85
C TRP A 91 -25.07 4.57 18.62
N CYS A 92 -26.12 4.35 17.81
CA CYS A 92 -27.19 5.33 17.56
C CYS A 92 -28.52 4.73 17.98
N HIS A 93 -29.31 5.46 18.73
CA HIS A 93 -30.67 5.04 19.09
C HIS A 93 -31.56 4.97 17.87
N GLY A 94 -32.36 3.92 17.81
CA GLY A 94 -33.47 3.81 16.89
C GLY A 94 -34.73 4.58 17.33
N ILE A 95 -35.79 4.41 16.58
CA ILE A 95 -37.11 4.98 16.89
C ILE A 95 -38.11 3.84 16.89
N ALA A 96 -38.32 3.24 18.06
CA ALA A 96 -39.18 2.04 18.21
C ALA A 96 -40.57 2.23 17.63
N ALA A 97 -41.18 3.42 17.79
CA ALA A 97 -42.50 3.77 17.26
C ALA A 97 -42.58 3.74 15.70
N LEU A 98 -41.45 3.76 15.05
CA LEU A 98 -41.30 3.69 13.58
C LEU A 98 -40.57 2.42 13.10
N PHE A 99 -40.33 1.46 13.96
CA PHE A 99 -39.63 0.22 13.68
C PHE A 99 -38.18 0.44 13.20
N VAL A 100 -37.56 1.54 13.60
CA VAL A 100 -36.14 1.84 13.35
C VAL A 100 -35.33 1.29 14.51
N PRO A 101 -34.44 0.30 14.31
CA PRO A 101 -33.62 -0.29 15.36
C PRO A 101 -32.43 0.59 15.73
N ASP A 102 -31.83 0.28 16.89
CA ASP A 102 -30.50 0.77 17.25
C ASP A 102 -29.45 0.25 16.25
N VAL A 103 -28.37 1.02 16.03
CA VAL A 103 -27.25 0.66 15.16
C VAL A 103 -25.96 0.69 15.97
N TYR A 104 -25.21 -0.38 15.95
CA TYR A 104 -23.98 -0.57 16.73
C TYR A 104 -22.74 -0.54 15.84
N TYR A 105 -21.73 0.25 16.25
CA TYR A 105 -20.47 0.47 15.56
C TYR A 105 -19.32 -0.14 16.36
N ASN A 106 -18.31 -0.73 15.66
CA ASN A 106 -17.11 -1.22 16.33
C ASN A 106 -15.88 -1.00 15.48
N ASP A 107 -14.73 -0.73 16.12
CA ASP A 107 -13.43 -0.67 15.46
C ASP A 107 -13.08 -2.02 14.84
N GLY A 108 -12.31 -2.02 13.74
CA GLY A 108 -12.15 -3.23 12.98
C GLY A 108 -10.91 -3.49 12.13
N PRO A 109 -9.92 -2.59 11.94
CA PRO A 109 -8.85 -2.87 11.00
C PRO A 109 -8.05 -4.15 11.28
N SER A 110 -7.78 -4.47 12.56
CA SER A 110 -7.03 -5.67 12.97
C SER A 110 -7.89 -6.69 13.74
N GLY A 111 -9.22 -6.60 13.63
CA GLY A 111 -10.19 -7.37 14.41
C GLY A 111 -11.16 -6.46 15.16
N LEU A 112 -12.25 -7.00 15.67
CA LEU A 112 -13.20 -6.22 16.46
C LEU A 112 -12.60 -5.81 17.80
N ARG A 113 -12.71 -4.53 18.17
CA ARG A 113 -12.25 -4.04 19.45
C ARG A 113 -13.34 -4.21 20.51
N LEU A 114 -13.50 -5.42 21.00
CA LEU A 114 -14.49 -5.73 22.02
C LEU A 114 -13.97 -5.39 23.43
N ARG A 115 -14.89 -5.09 24.34
CA ARG A 115 -14.60 -4.90 25.76
C ARG A 115 -15.52 -5.82 26.56
N PRO A 116 -14.97 -6.69 27.45
CA PRO A 116 -13.59 -6.71 27.95
C PRO A 116 -12.57 -7.48 27.09
N GLY A 117 -12.82 -7.79 25.82
CA GLY A 117 -11.94 -8.54 24.94
C GLY A 117 -12.60 -9.80 24.38
N GLY A 118 -11.82 -10.73 23.84
CA GLY A 118 -12.32 -12.00 23.31
C GLY A 118 -12.76 -11.96 21.85
N ALA A 119 -12.16 -11.07 21.06
CA ALA A 119 -12.28 -11.03 19.61
C ALA A 119 -11.21 -11.87 18.92
N THR A 120 -11.33 -12.06 17.61
CA THR A 120 -10.26 -12.60 16.77
C THR A 120 -9.23 -11.51 16.51
N GLY A 121 -7.98 -11.71 16.94
CA GLY A 121 -6.85 -10.87 16.59
C GLY A 121 -6.33 -11.22 15.21
N LEU A 122 -6.72 -10.47 14.19
CA LEU A 122 -6.24 -10.64 12.82
C LEU A 122 -4.85 -10.03 12.65
N PRO A 123 -4.05 -10.47 11.66
CA PRO A 123 -2.87 -9.75 11.22
C PRO A 123 -3.22 -8.31 10.86
N SER A 124 -2.28 -7.40 11.06
CA SER A 124 -2.48 -5.98 10.71
C SER A 124 -2.77 -5.81 9.21
N PRO A 125 -3.50 -4.77 8.79
CA PRO A 125 -3.68 -4.46 7.37
C PRO A 125 -2.38 -4.35 6.57
N MET A 126 -1.28 -3.90 7.18
CA MET A 126 0.05 -3.92 6.57
C MET A 126 0.52 -5.35 6.26
N ALA A 127 0.31 -6.30 7.17
CA ALA A 127 0.58 -7.73 6.92
C ALA A 127 -0.33 -8.29 5.82
N LEU A 128 -1.62 -7.95 5.82
CA LEU A 128 -2.55 -8.35 4.76
C LEU A 128 -2.12 -7.78 3.40
N ALA A 129 -1.67 -6.51 3.37
CA ALA A 129 -1.18 -5.86 2.14
C ALA A 129 0.07 -6.54 1.58
N SER A 130 0.91 -7.09 2.45
CA SER A 130 2.11 -7.83 2.04
C SER A 130 1.79 -9.08 1.24
N SER A 131 0.60 -9.65 1.36
CA SER A 131 0.20 -10.79 0.54
C SER A 131 0.13 -10.46 -0.96
N PHE A 132 -0.11 -9.19 -1.33
CA PHE A 132 -0.44 -8.78 -2.70
C PHE A 132 -1.52 -9.67 -3.32
N ASP A 133 -2.49 -10.07 -2.50
CA ASP A 133 -3.57 -10.97 -2.91
C ASP A 133 -4.93 -10.45 -2.40
N PRO A 134 -5.82 -10.01 -3.29
CA PRO A 134 -7.18 -9.63 -2.91
C PRO A 134 -7.97 -10.74 -2.22
N ALA A 135 -7.65 -12.03 -2.45
CA ALA A 135 -8.33 -13.14 -1.77
C ALA A 135 -7.98 -13.20 -0.28
N VAL A 136 -6.77 -12.84 0.10
CA VAL A 136 -6.34 -12.73 1.52
C VAL A 136 -7.09 -11.60 2.21
N ALA A 137 -7.23 -10.45 1.53
CA ALA A 137 -7.99 -9.32 2.04
C ALA A 137 -9.51 -9.63 2.12
N ASP A 138 -10.06 -10.36 1.16
CA ASP A 138 -11.45 -10.86 1.17
C ASP A 138 -11.69 -11.77 2.38
N LEU A 139 -10.81 -12.73 2.63
CA LEU A 139 -10.91 -13.62 3.80
C LEU A 139 -10.89 -12.83 5.12
N ALA A 140 -10.00 -11.85 5.26
CA ALA A 140 -9.95 -10.99 6.46
C ALA A 140 -11.26 -10.21 6.66
N GLY A 141 -11.80 -9.64 5.59
CA GLY A 141 -13.12 -8.96 5.61
C GLY A 141 -14.27 -9.91 5.95
N ASP A 142 -14.22 -11.14 5.45
CA ASP A 142 -15.23 -12.17 5.74
C ASP A 142 -15.21 -12.58 7.22
N LEU A 143 -14.03 -12.76 7.81
CA LEU A 143 -13.86 -13.06 9.25
C LEU A 143 -14.38 -11.93 10.12
N LEU A 144 -14.05 -10.67 9.79
CA LEU A 144 -14.55 -9.49 10.51
C LEU A 144 -16.07 -9.45 10.52
N ALA A 145 -16.70 -9.67 9.38
CA ALA A 145 -18.15 -9.60 9.31
C ALA A 145 -18.84 -10.83 9.89
N ASP A 146 -18.23 -12.03 9.79
CA ASP A 146 -18.73 -13.20 10.51
C ASP A 146 -18.77 -12.95 12.02
N GLU A 147 -17.66 -12.42 12.57
CA GLU A 147 -17.60 -12.06 13.97
C GLU A 147 -18.56 -10.95 14.35
N ALA A 148 -18.70 -9.90 13.50
CA ALA A 148 -19.66 -8.83 13.72
C ALA A 148 -21.09 -9.33 13.87
N THR A 149 -21.50 -10.33 13.05
CA THR A 149 -22.83 -10.96 13.20
C THR A 149 -23.02 -11.70 14.51
N LYS A 150 -21.94 -12.09 15.19
CA LYS A 150 -21.92 -12.82 16.47
C LYS A 150 -21.71 -11.91 17.69
N ARG A 151 -21.46 -10.60 17.45
CA ARG A 151 -21.07 -9.63 18.50
C ARG A 151 -21.90 -8.35 18.49
N ARG A 152 -23.11 -8.39 17.92
CA ARG A 152 -24.03 -7.25 17.83
C ARG A 152 -23.38 -6.00 17.20
N VAL A 153 -22.67 -6.18 16.09
CA VAL A 153 -22.06 -5.09 15.34
C VAL A 153 -22.73 -4.98 13.98
N ASP A 154 -23.27 -3.80 13.67
CA ASP A 154 -23.93 -3.49 12.39
C ASP A 154 -22.98 -2.82 11.40
N VAL A 155 -22.04 -2.02 11.93
CA VAL A 155 -21.06 -1.25 11.17
C VAL A 155 -19.66 -1.54 11.71
N VAL A 156 -18.77 -2.02 10.84
CA VAL A 156 -17.35 -2.19 11.16
C VAL A 156 -16.57 -0.99 10.61
N LEU A 157 -15.88 -0.27 11.51
CA LEU A 157 -15.08 0.93 11.20
C LEU A 157 -13.76 0.52 10.52
N ALA A 158 -13.87 -0.08 9.35
CA ALA A 158 -12.79 -0.61 8.52
C ALA A 158 -13.24 -0.66 7.04
N PRO A 159 -12.28 -0.67 6.09
CA PRO A 159 -10.81 -0.61 6.24
C PRO A 159 -10.25 0.80 6.44
N MET A 160 -9.03 0.92 7.01
CA MET A 160 -8.26 2.15 6.94
C MET A 160 -7.46 2.17 5.62
N VAL A 161 -7.79 3.10 4.74
CA VAL A 161 -7.22 3.18 3.38
C VAL A 161 -6.36 4.42 3.14
N ASN A 162 -5.94 5.11 4.22
CA ASN A 162 -4.95 6.17 4.11
C ASN A 162 -3.61 5.59 3.66
N ILE A 163 -2.93 6.29 2.76
CA ILE A 163 -1.61 5.88 2.25
C ILE A 163 -0.54 6.09 3.32
N VAL A 164 0.42 5.18 3.43
CA VAL A 164 1.63 5.40 4.23
C VAL A 164 2.46 6.46 3.54
N ARG A 165 2.26 7.71 3.94
CA ARG A 165 3.01 8.85 3.43
C ARG A 165 4.42 8.88 4.03
N TYR A 166 4.51 8.64 5.35
CA TYR A 166 5.76 8.52 6.10
C TYR A 166 5.75 7.27 6.98
N PRO A 167 6.77 6.41 6.90
CA PRO A 167 6.79 5.15 7.67
C PRO A 167 6.77 5.31 9.18
N ALA A 168 7.14 6.49 9.72
CA ALA A 168 7.08 6.76 11.15
C ALA A 168 5.67 7.09 11.69
N SER A 169 4.65 7.12 10.83
CA SER A 169 3.26 7.33 11.28
C SER A 169 2.83 6.25 12.27
N GLY A 170 2.25 6.67 13.39
CA GLY A 170 1.82 5.77 14.47
C GLY A 170 0.72 4.79 14.07
N ARG A 171 -0.05 5.07 13.01
CA ARG A 171 -1.08 4.19 12.46
C ARG A 171 -0.70 3.53 11.13
N ALA A 172 0.58 3.54 10.74
CA ALA A 172 1.02 2.92 9.50
C ALA A 172 0.62 1.44 9.40
N PHE A 173 0.64 0.70 10.52
CA PHE A 173 0.25 -0.72 10.57
C PHE A 173 -1.22 -0.99 10.17
N GLU A 174 -2.10 0.01 10.29
CA GLU A 174 -3.51 -0.09 9.89
C GLU A 174 -3.74 0.14 8.40
N SER A 175 -2.70 0.55 7.66
CA SER A 175 -2.77 0.92 6.25
C SER A 175 -2.40 -0.24 5.32
N TYR A 176 -2.82 -0.15 4.06
CA TYR A 176 -2.43 -1.08 2.98
C TYR A 176 -1.19 -0.61 2.20
N GLY A 177 -0.30 0.16 2.83
CA GLY A 177 1.00 0.53 2.27
C GLY A 177 1.04 1.88 1.58
N GLU A 178 2.10 2.08 0.76
CA GLU A 178 2.42 3.36 0.12
C GLU A 178 1.87 3.51 -1.31
N ASP A 179 1.31 2.43 -1.87
CA ASP A 179 0.84 2.43 -3.27
C ASP A 179 -0.68 2.53 -3.38
N PRO A 180 -1.23 3.55 -4.07
CA PRO A 180 -2.67 3.74 -4.21
C PRO A 180 -3.38 2.65 -5.01
N HIS A 181 -2.71 1.95 -5.95
CA HIS A 181 -3.32 0.85 -6.69
C HIS A 181 -3.46 -0.40 -5.82
N LEU A 182 -2.40 -0.76 -5.07
CA LEU A 182 -2.45 -1.87 -4.11
C LEU A 182 -3.55 -1.61 -3.07
N ALA A 183 -3.54 -0.44 -2.41
CA ALA A 183 -4.53 -0.06 -1.42
C ALA A 183 -5.96 -0.11 -1.97
N ALA A 184 -6.18 0.37 -3.22
CA ALA A 184 -7.49 0.36 -3.85
C ALA A 184 -8.01 -1.07 -4.10
N ARG A 185 -7.17 -1.97 -4.62
CA ARG A 185 -7.60 -3.36 -4.91
C ARG A 185 -7.93 -4.13 -3.62
N LEU A 186 -7.13 -3.94 -2.57
CA LEU A 186 -7.39 -4.59 -1.28
C LEU A 186 -8.60 -3.98 -0.57
N ALA A 187 -8.79 -2.65 -0.65
CA ALA A 187 -9.97 -1.98 -0.12
C ALA A 187 -11.27 -2.53 -0.74
N VAL A 188 -11.30 -2.72 -2.06
CA VAL A 188 -12.45 -3.33 -2.75
C VAL A 188 -12.73 -4.73 -2.22
N ALA A 189 -11.71 -5.56 -2.05
CA ALA A 189 -11.86 -6.92 -1.55
C ALA A 189 -12.44 -6.94 -0.12
N VAL A 190 -11.84 -6.17 0.80
CA VAL A 190 -12.28 -6.11 2.21
C VAL A 190 -13.70 -5.56 2.33
N VAL A 191 -14.01 -4.44 1.66
CA VAL A 191 -15.35 -3.82 1.73
C VAL A 191 -16.41 -4.77 1.16
N THR A 192 -16.13 -5.42 0.02
CA THR A 192 -17.03 -6.38 -0.58
C THR A 192 -17.30 -7.57 0.35
N ALA A 193 -16.25 -8.10 0.98
CA ALA A 193 -16.35 -9.24 1.90
C ALA A 193 -17.12 -8.87 3.17
N ILE A 194 -16.84 -7.72 3.79
CA ILE A 194 -17.58 -7.25 4.97
C ILE A 194 -19.07 -7.12 4.63
N GLN A 195 -19.41 -6.59 3.47
CA GLN A 195 -20.80 -6.30 3.07
C GLN A 195 -21.53 -7.47 2.41
N ARG A 196 -20.91 -8.64 2.31
CA ARG A 196 -21.50 -9.85 1.77
C ARG A 196 -22.68 -10.32 2.62
N GLU A 197 -23.70 -10.85 1.96
CA GLU A 197 -24.87 -11.44 2.63
C GLU A 197 -24.49 -12.69 3.45
N ARG A 198 -24.98 -12.77 4.68
CA ARG A 198 -24.79 -13.89 5.59
C ARG A 198 -26.12 -14.40 6.11
N LEU A 199 -26.33 -15.70 5.97
CA LEU A 199 -27.53 -16.35 6.50
C LEU A 199 -27.35 -16.54 8.03
N LEU A 200 -28.24 -15.93 8.80
CA LEU A 200 -28.28 -16.09 10.25
C LEU A 200 -28.94 -17.44 10.63
N PRO A 201 -28.66 -17.98 11.83
CA PRO A 201 -29.34 -19.17 12.36
C PRO A 201 -30.88 -19.03 12.40
N SER A 202 -31.38 -17.80 12.49
CA SER A 202 -32.82 -17.48 12.43
C SER A 202 -33.45 -17.61 11.04
N GLY A 203 -32.67 -17.89 9.99
CA GLY A 203 -33.13 -17.94 8.61
C GLY A 203 -33.21 -16.56 7.90
N HIS A 204 -32.90 -15.48 8.62
CA HIS A 204 -32.81 -14.13 8.04
C HIS A 204 -31.42 -13.87 7.46
N VAL A 205 -31.30 -12.89 6.57
CA VAL A 205 -30.04 -12.42 6.01
C VAL A 205 -29.54 -11.21 6.79
N ALA A 206 -28.25 -11.18 7.14
CA ALA A 206 -27.54 -10.04 7.66
C ALA A 206 -26.49 -9.56 6.64
N ARG A 207 -26.31 -8.25 6.56
CA ARG A 207 -25.19 -7.58 5.90
C ARG A 207 -24.59 -6.61 6.89
N ILE A 208 -23.28 -6.66 7.05
CA ILE A 208 -22.52 -5.73 7.89
C ILE A 208 -22.07 -4.57 7.01
N VAL A 209 -22.10 -3.37 7.53
CA VAL A 209 -21.65 -2.17 6.79
C VAL A 209 -20.16 -1.98 7.00
N ALA A 210 -19.44 -1.74 5.92
CA ALA A 210 -18.03 -1.34 5.97
C ALA A 210 -17.90 0.18 5.98
N ASP A 211 -16.88 0.69 6.68
CA ASP A 211 -16.59 2.12 6.86
C ASP A 211 -15.15 2.45 6.46
N PRO A 212 -14.87 2.65 5.16
CA PRO A 212 -13.55 3.12 4.73
C PRO A 212 -13.18 4.44 5.39
N LYS A 213 -11.96 4.48 5.99
CA LYS A 213 -11.50 5.60 6.80
C LYS A 213 -10.03 5.95 6.53
N HIS A 214 -9.58 7.16 6.83
CA HIS A 214 -10.29 8.39 7.22
C HIS A 214 -10.25 9.33 6.00
N PHE A 215 -11.38 9.73 5.49
CA PHE A 215 -11.51 10.57 4.29
C PHE A 215 -11.25 12.04 4.64
N VAL A 216 -10.12 12.66 4.24
CA VAL A 216 -8.98 12.21 3.45
C VAL A 216 -7.68 12.86 3.97
N ALA A 217 -6.54 12.35 3.56
CA ALA A 217 -5.20 12.88 3.91
C ALA A 217 -4.89 12.90 5.42
N ASN A 218 -5.40 11.92 6.16
CA ASN A 218 -5.05 11.68 7.56
C ASN A 218 -3.84 10.74 7.64
N ASN A 219 -2.62 11.30 7.50
CA ASN A 219 -1.38 10.54 7.29
C ASN A 219 -0.37 10.65 8.43
N HIS A 220 -0.69 11.32 9.52
CA HIS A 220 0.12 11.42 10.74
C HIS A 220 -0.74 11.72 11.96
N GLU A 221 -0.20 11.40 13.14
CA GLU A 221 -0.92 11.50 14.41
C GLU A 221 -0.62 12.81 15.15
N ILE A 222 0.56 13.41 14.92
CA ILE A 222 0.95 14.68 15.55
C ILE A 222 -0.01 15.78 15.11
N ASN A 223 -0.66 16.42 16.09
CA ASN A 223 -1.64 17.50 15.87
C ASN A 223 -2.81 17.13 14.95
N ARG A 224 -3.15 15.84 14.79
CA ARG A 224 -4.16 15.35 13.85
C ARG A 224 -5.53 16.04 13.99
N PHE A 225 -5.86 16.56 15.16
CA PHE A 225 -7.10 17.29 15.39
C PHE A 225 -7.10 18.72 14.83
N THR A 226 -5.94 19.30 14.54
CA THR A 226 -5.82 20.72 14.14
C THR A 226 -5.00 20.93 12.88
N VAL A 227 -4.16 19.96 12.51
CA VAL A 227 -3.29 20.07 11.34
C VAL A 227 -4.09 20.20 10.05
N SER A 228 -3.60 21.03 9.14
CA SER A 228 -4.08 21.13 7.76
C SER A 228 -3.10 20.44 6.82
N ALA A 229 -3.57 19.44 6.08
CA ALA A 229 -2.85 18.84 4.97
C ALA A 229 -2.96 19.78 3.76
N GLU A 230 -1.87 20.47 3.43
CA GLU A 230 -1.80 21.37 2.28
C GLU A 230 -1.37 20.55 1.06
N VAL A 231 -2.32 20.15 0.23
CA VAL A 231 -2.13 19.19 -0.85
C VAL A 231 -2.80 19.69 -2.13
N ASP A 232 -2.07 19.61 -3.25
CA ASP A 232 -2.60 19.98 -4.56
C ASP A 232 -3.63 18.96 -5.09
N ASP A 233 -4.49 19.40 -6.01
CA ASP A 233 -5.59 18.58 -6.54
C ASP A 233 -5.10 17.32 -7.26
N ARG A 234 -4.00 17.40 -8.00
CA ARG A 234 -3.40 16.25 -8.69
C ARG A 234 -2.94 15.19 -7.70
N THR A 235 -2.21 15.61 -6.69
CA THR A 235 -1.70 14.72 -5.63
C THR A 235 -2.85 14.06 -4.86
N LEU A 236 -3.91 14.81 -4.54
CA LEU A 236 -5.12 14.22 -3.97
C LEU A 236 -5.71 13.14 -4.88
N ARG A 237 -5.89 13.44 -6.17
CA ARG A 237 -6.53 12.56 -7.16
C ARG A 237 -5.71 11.33 -7.51
N GLU A 238 -4.39 11.43 -7.55
CA GLU A 238 -3.52 10.33 -7.98
C GLU A 238 -3.04 9.45 -6.81
N ILE A 239 -2.96 9.99 -5.58
CA ILE A 239 -2.36 9.29 -4.44
C ILE A 239 -3.37 9.01 -3.32
N TYR A 240 -4.08 10.04 -2.82
CA TYR A 240 -4.83 9.91 -1.56
C TYR A 240 -6.30 9.50 -1.72
N LEU A 241 -6.89 9.75 -2.88
CA LEU A 241 -8.30 9.45 -3.16
C LEU A 241 -8.56 8.09 -3.81
N PRO A 242 -7.64 7.43 -4.55
CA PRO A 242 -7.99 6.25 -5.34
C PRO A 242 -8.56 5.08 -4.54
N ALA A 243 -8.06 4.82 -3.33
CA ALA A 243 -8.57 3.74 -2.50
C ALA A 243 -10.00 4.00 -2.00
N PHE A 244 -10.32 5.26 -1.67
CA PHE A 244 -11.68 5.68 -1.32
C PHE A 244 -12.62 5.61 -2.52
N GLU A 245 -12.18 6.11 -3.69
CA GLU A 245 -12.95 6.03 -4.93
C GLU A 245 -13.33 4.59 -5.25
N ALA A 246 -12.37 3.68 -5.16
CA ALA A 246 -12.59 2.26 -5.42
C ALA A 246 -13.55 1.61 -4.38
N ALA A 247 -13.38 1.91 -3.09
CA ALA A 247 -14.26 1.42 -2.04
C ALA A 247 -15.72 1.88 -2.24
N VAL A 248 -15.92 3.11 -2.71
CA VAL A 248 -17.24 3.69 -2.97
C VAL A 248 -17.84 3.17 -4.28
N ARG A 249 -17.09 3.28 -5.39
CA ARG A 249 -17.66 3.04 -6.75
C ARG A 249 -17.67 1.58 -7.16
N GLU A 250 -16.70 0.79 -6.70
CA GLU A 250 -16.59 -0.62 -7.07
C GLU A 250 -17.17 -1.54 -6.01
N ALA A 251 -16.91 -1.26 -4.71
CA ALA A 251 -17.39 -2.10 -3.61
C ALA A 251 -18.71 -1.61 -2.97
N GLY A 252 -19.16 -0.39 -3.28
CA GLY A 252 -20.41 0.15 -2.77
C GLY A 252 -20.45 0.33 -1.25
N ALA A 253 -19.38 0.90 -0.68
CA ALA A 253 -19.28 1.15 0.76
C ALA A 253 -20.55 1.82 1.32
N GLY A 254 -21.09 1.32 2.43
CA GLY A 254 -22.30 1.85 3.04
C GLY A 254 -22.07 3.09 3.89
N THR A 255 -20.85 3.27 4.42
CA THR A 255 -20.43 4.46 5.15
C THR A 255 -19.03 4.90 4.71
N VAL A 256 -18.66 6.15 5.00
CA VAL A 256 -17.30 6.69 4.87
C VAL A 256 -17.03 7.63 6.05
N MET A 257 -15.94 7.40 6.77
CA MET A 257 -15.57 8.23 7.92
C MET A 257 -14.74 9.43 7.50
N LEU A 258 -15.21 10.63 7.85
CA LEU A 258 -14.55 11.91 7.61
C LEU A 258 -13.44 12.14 8.65
N ALA A 259 -12.26 12.49 8.18
CA ALA A 259 -11.06 12.61 9.00
C ALA A 259 -11.09 13.78 10.01
N TYR A 260 -10.22 13.72 11.03
CA TYR A 260 -10.04 14.81 11.99
C TYR A 260 -9.40 16.06 11.40
N ASN A 261 -8.44 15.89 10.51
CA ASN A 261 -7.59 16.95 9.96
C ASN A 261 -8.38 17.91 9.05
N ARG A 262 -7.73 19.01 8.74
CA ARG A 262 -8.15 19.89 7.65
C ARG A 262 -7.47 19.47 6.36
N VAL A 263 -8.07 19.82 5.24
CA VAL A 263 -7.46 19.79 3.92
C VAL A 263 -7.52 21.18 3.33
N ASN A 264 -6.38 21.75 2.98
CA ASN A 264 -6.27 23.10 2.43
C ASN A 264 -7.03 24.13 3.28
N GLY A 265 -6.83 24.07 4.61
CA GLY A 265 -7.43 24.97 5.59
C GLY A 265 -8.85 24.62 6.04
N ILE A 266 -9.58 23.73 5.37
CA ILE A 266 -10.99 23.42 5.66
C ILE A 266 -11.09 22.09 6.44
N PRO A 267 -11.77 22.05 7.61
CA PRO A 267 -12.04 20.79 8.34
C PRO A 267 -12.78 19.78 7.45
N MET A 268 -12.38 18.50 7.48
CA MET A 268 -13.01 17.52 6.60
C MET A 268 -14.52 17.40 6.78
N THR A 269 -15.02 17.52 8.00
CA THR A 269 -16.46 17.52 8.29
C THR A 269 -17.21 18.74 7.73
N GLU A 270 -16.52 19.78 7.30
CA GLU A 270 -17.07 21.00 6.69
C GLU A 270 -16.58 21.23 5.26
N HIS A 271 -15.92 20.21 4.66
CA HIS A 271 -15.28 20.34 3.36
C HIS A 271 -16.26 20.06 2.21
N GLY A 272 -17.17 21.00 1.93
CA GLY A 272 -18.19 20.87 0.89
C GLY A 272 -17.68 20.39 -0.47
N PRO A 273 -16.60 20.96 -1.03
CA PRO A 273 -16.03 20.48 -2.29
C PRO A 273 -15.65 18.99 -2.29
N LEU A 274 -15.06 18.47 -1.22
CA LEU A 274 -14.68 17.06 -1.16
C LEU A 274 -15.85 16.16 -0.73
N VAL A 275 -16.69 16.57 0.20
CA VAL A 275 -17.79 15.72 0.69
C VAL A 275 -19.01 15.81 -0.24
N ASN A 276 -19.57 17.00 -0.47
CA ASN A 276 -20.74 17.14 -1.36
C ASN A 276 -20.35 17.06 -2.84
N GLY A 277 -19.24 17.72 -3.24
CA GLY A 277 -18.85 17.81 -4.63
C GLY A 277 -18.27 16.49 -5.15
N LEU A 278 -17.23 15.98 -4.50
CA LEU A 278 -16.51 14.79 -4.96
C LEU A 278 -17.20 13.50 -4.48
N LEU A 279 -17.25 13.27 -3.16
CA LEU A 279 -17.71 11.99 -2.59
C LEU A 279 -19.18 11.72 -2.98
N LYS A 280 -20.08 12.64 -2.65
CA LYS A 280 -21.52 12.47 -2.91
C LYS A 280 -21.88 12.77 -4.37
N GLY A 281 -21.30 13.82 -4.98
CA GLY A 281 -21.63 14.27 -6.34
C GLY A 281 -20.92 13.46 -7.41
N GLU A 282 -19.60 13.58 -7.55
CA GLU A 282 -18.83 12.98 -8.63
C GLU A 282 -18.80 11.44 -8.56
N TRP A 283 -18.62 10.88 -7.35
CA TRP A 283 -18.59 9.42 -7.17
C TRP A 283 -19.97 8.81 -6.96
N GLY A 284 -21.00 9.61 -6.72
CA GLY A 284 -22.36 9.13 -6.51
C GLY A 284 -22.55 8.37 -5.20
N PHE A 285 -21.77 8.66 -4.17
CA PHE A 285 -21.88 8.02 -2.87
C PHE A 285 -23.27 8.23 -2.26
N ALA A 286 -24.01 7.16 -2.08
CA ALA A 286 -25.37 7.18 -1.56
C ALA A 286 -25.47 6.77 -0.08
N GLY A 287 -24.35 6.39 0.53
CA GLY A 287 -24.25 6.00 1.95
C GLY A 287 -24.10 7.17 2.91
N ILE A 288 -23.64 6.89 4.11
CA ILE A 288 -23.51 7.83 5.23
C ILE A 288 -22.09 8.38 5.29
N ALA A 289 -21.91 9.69 5.19
CA ALA A 289 -20.66 10.36 5.55
C ALA A 289 -20.71 10.68 7.06
N LEU A 290 -20.01 9.87 7.87
CA LEU A 290 -19.98 10.02 9.33
C LEU A 290 -18.66 10.66 9.80
N THR A 291 -18.69 11.25 10.99
CA THR A 291 -17.49 11.87 11.57
C THR A 291 -16.58 10.83 12.18
N ASP A 292 -15.27 11.08 12.18
CA ASP A 292 -14.37 10.45 13.15
C ASP A 292 -14.75 10.87 14.58
N TRP A 293 -14.30 10.11 15.60
CA TRP A 293 -14.88 10.07 16.95
C TRP A 293 -14.67 11.36 17.73
N ALA A 294 -15.76 11.90 18.26
CA ALA A 294 -15.83 13.03 19.21
C ALA A 294 -15.34 14.39 18.68
N LEU A 295 -14.10 14.51 18.19
CA LEU A 295 -13.45 15.80 17.94
C LEU A 295 -13.35 16.19 16.46
N ALA A 296 -13.89 15.39 15.53
CA ALA A 296 -13.80 15.69 14.10
C ALA A 296 -14.70 16.86 13.69
N GLN A 297 -15.94 16.91 14.19
CA GLN A 297 -16.88 17.96 13.86
C GLN A 297 -16.55 19.28 14.56
N ARG A 298 -16.73 20.42 13.87
CA ARG A 298 -16.36 21.74 14.38
C ARG A 298 -17.55 22.69 14.58
N SER A 299 -18.64 22.46 13.85
CA SER A 299 -19.87 23.27 13.99
C SER A 299 -21.10 22.48 13.54
N THR A 300 -22.27 22.95 13.95
CA THR A 300 -23.58 22.44 13.52
C THR A 300 -23.89 22.85 12.09
N ILE A 301 -23.76 24.13 11.79
CA ILE A 301 -24.21 24.71 10.51
C ILE A 301 -23.23 24.37 9.39
N GLY A 302 -21.93 24.52 9.66
CA GLY A 302 -20.89 24.24 8.68
C GLY A 302 -20.92 22.76 8.25
N ALA A 303 -20.96 21.85 9.19
CA ALA A 303 -20.99 20.42 8.92
C ALA A 303 -22.27 20.00 8.16
N ALA A 304 -23.45 20.44 8.61
CA ALA A 304 -24.71 20.11 7.96
C ALA A 304 -24.76 20.61 6.50
N ASN A 305 -24.40 21.86 6.25
CA ASN A 305 -24.46 22.41 4.89
C ASN A 305 -23.37 21.85 3.96
N ASN A 306 -22.32 21.26 4.51
CA ASN A 306 -21.20 20.74 3.73
C ASN A 306 -21.14 19.20 3.68
N GLY A 307 -22.18 18.50 4.15
CA GLY A 307 -22.43 17.12 3.79
C GLY A 307 -22.09 16.07 4.84
N THR A 308 -21.83 16.45 6.10
CA THR A 308 -21.72 15.49 7.21
C THR A 308 -23.11 14.99 7.59
N ASP A 309 -23.36 13.69 7.47
CA ASP A 309 -24.66 13.08 7.69
C ASP A 309 -24.89 12.68 9.15
N LEU A 310 -23.82 12.20 9.83
CA LEU A 310 -23.91 11.61 11.16
C LEU A 310 -22.71 12.01 12.02
N GLU A 311 -22.97 12.59 13.18
CA GLU A 311 -21.95 12.89 14.21
C GLU A 311 -21.76 11.69 15.14
N MET A 312 -20.52 11.22 15.34
CA MET A 312 -20.19 10.09 16.20
C MET A 312 -19.14 10.46 17.27
N PRO A 313 -19.12 9.79 18.43
CA PRO A 313 -20.08 8.80 18.95
C PRO A 313 -21.24 9.43 19.73
N MET A 314 -21.22 10.73 19.95
CA MET A 314 -22.18 11.44 20.80
C MET A 314 -22.55 12.81 20.24
N GLN A 315 -23.59 13.39 20.81
CA GLN A 315 -24.18 14.66 20.41
C GLN A 315 -23.41 15.87 20.96
N PHE A 316 -22.45 16.42 20.24
CA PHE A 316 -21.80 17.70 20.57
C PHE A 316 -22.38 18.86 19.76
N TRP A 317 -22.37 18.70 18.42
CA TRP A 317 -22.79 19.71 17.46
C TRP A 317 -24.17 19.40 16.85
N TYR A 318 -24.48 18.12 16.66
CA TYR A 318 -25.78 17.69 16.14
C TYR A 318 -26.76 17.32 17.25
N THR A 319 -26.71 18.08 18.35
CA THR A 319 -27.82 17.97 19.32
C THR A 319 -29.15 18.40 18.66
N PRO A 320 -30.28 17.73 18.96
CA PRO A 320 -31.58 18.12 18.42
C PRO A 320 -31.91 19.59 18.63
N LEU A 321 -31.47 20.18 19.74
CA LEU A 321 -31.66 21.60 20.03
C LEU A 321 -30.88 22.51 19.06
N LEU A 322 -29.57 22.25 18.85
CA LEU A 322 -28.75 23.09 17.98
C LEU A 322 -29.18 22.97 16.52
N LEU A 323 -29.52 21.77 16.07
CA LEU A 323 -30.07 21.54 14.73
C LEU A 323 -31.43 22.23 14.57
N ASP A 324 -32.33 22.16 15.56
CA ASP A 324 -33.64 22.81 15.55
C ASP A 324 -33.51 24.34 15.46
N LEU A 325 -32.59 24.91 16.23
CA LEU A 325 -32.30 26.35 16.18
C LEU A 325 -31.71 26.74 14.80
N ALA A 326 -30.82 25.95 14.24
CA ALA A 326 -30.23 26.20 12.92
C ALA A 326 -31.29 26.15 11.81
N VAL A 327 -32.22 25.19 11.87
CA VAL A 327 -33.34 25.09 10.91
C VAL A 327 -34.36 26.21 11.11
N THR A 328 -34.74 26.50 12.34
CA THR A 328 -35.71 27.57 12.64
C THR A 328 -35.16 28.95 12.26
N GLY A 329 -33.84 29.14 12.43
CA GLY A 329 -33.13 30.36 12.00
C GLY A 329 -32.90 30.43 10.49
N GLY A 330 -33.26 29.41 9.71
CA GLY A 330 -33.04 29.37 8.26
C GLY A 330 -31.58 29.23 7.84
N LEU A 331 -30.70 28.81 8.78
CA LEU A 331 -29.28 28.62 8.54
C LEU A 331 -28.95 27.21 7.96
N VAL A 332 -29.83 26.24 8.22
CA VAL A 332 -29.85 24.90 7.61
C VAL A 332 -31.23 24.63 7.07
N SER A 333 -31.39 24.14 5.86
CA SER A 333 -32.69 23.85 5.26
C SER A 333 -33.25 22.50 5.74
N MET A 334 -34.60 22.36 5.80
CA MET A 334 -35.19 21.03 6.02
C MET A 334 -34.84 20.04 4.89
N ALA A 335 -34.62 20.51 3.68
CA ALA A 335 -34.17 19.64 2.57
C ALA A 335 -32.78 19.09 2.84
N THR A 336 -31.88 19.84 3.45
CA THR A 336 -30.56 19.37 3.90
C THR A 336 -30.70 18.31 4.98
N ILE A 337 -31.55 18.53 5.97
CA ILE A 337 -31.84 17.52 7.02
C ILE A 337 -32.44 16.24 6.40
N ASP A 338 -33.34 16.39 5.45
CA ASP A 338 -34.02 15.28 4.78
C ASP A 338 -33.04 14.47 3.92
N ASP A 339 -32.03 15.10 3.29
CA ASP A 339 -30.96 14.38 2.60
C ASP A 339 -30.12 13.53 3.57
N HIS A 340 -29.67 14.13 4.69
CA HIS A 340 -28.87 13.41 5.68
C HIS A 340 -29.62 12.22 6.28
N VAL A 341 -30.81 12.44 6.76
CA VAL A 341 -31.65 11.38 7.35
C VAL A 341 -32.04 10.35 6.30
N GLY A 342 -32.32 10.79 5.07
CA GLY A 342 -32.61 9.91 3.95
C GLY A 342 -31.47 8.95 3.65
N ARG A 343 -30.20 9.40 3.70
CA ARG A 343 -29.00 8.58 3.55
C ARG A 343 -28.84 7.54 4.67
N ILE A 344 -29.07 7.97 5.92
CA ILE A 344 -29.06 7.08 7.09
C ILE A 344 -30.09 5.96 6.91
N LEU A 345 -31.36 6.32 6.66
CA LEU A 345 -32.44 5.36 6.48
C LEU A 345 -32.23 4.45 5.26
N ARG A 346 -31.79 5.01 4.12
CA ARG A 346 -31.47 4.25 2.94
C ARG A 346 -30.43 3.17 3.20
N THR A 347 -29.35 3.55 3.91
CA THR A 347 -28.28 2.58 4.27
C THR A 347 -28.84 1.50 5.18
N MET A 348 -29.63 1.85 6.20
CA MET A 348 -30.24 0.87 7.09
C MET A 348 -31.14 -0.14 6.33
N PHE A 349 -31.93 0.33 5.33
CA PHE A 349 -32.75 -0.56 4.48
C PHE A 349 -31.90 -1.37 3.52
N ALA A 350 -30.93 -0.76 2.87
CA ALA A 350 -30.05 -1.44 1.91
C ALA A 350 -29.26 -2.58 2.53
N PHE A 351 -28.95 -2.48 3.82
CA PHE A 351 -28.25 -3.52 4.58
C PHE A 351 -29.17 -4.40 5.43
N GLY A 352 -30.50 -4.27 5.24
CA GLY A 352 -31.51 -5.13 5.87
C GLY A 352 -31.59 -5.04 7.39
N MET A 353 -31.15 -3.93 8.00
CA MET A 353 -31.11 -3.79 9.46
C MET A 353 -32.51 -3.81 10.09
N LEU A 354 -33.53 -3.36 9.36
CA LEU A 354 -34.92 -3.35 9.81
C LEU A 354 -35.63 -4.72 9.58
N ASP A 355 -35.05 -5.59 8.75
CA ASP A 355 -35.69 -6.80 8.25
C ASP A 355 -35.12 -8.09 8.86
N ARG A 356 -34.25 -7.98 9.85
CA ARG A 356 -33.64 -9.10 10.58
C ARG A 356 -33.77 -8.92 12.07
N PRO A 357 -33.67 -10.00 12.88
CA PRO A 357 -33.61 -9.87 14.33
C PRO A 357 -32.34 -9.14 14.77
N GLU A 358 -32.34 -8.67 16.01
CA GLU A 358 -31.10 -8.16 16.62
C GLU A 358 -30.03 -9.23 16.60
N LEU A 359 -28.78 -8.79 16.29
CA LEU A 359 -27.63 -9.68 16.30
C LEU A 359 -27.26 -10.07 17.73
N PRO A 360 -26.78 -11.30 17.96
CA PRO A 360 -26.40 -11.74 19.29
C PRO A 360 -25.21 -10.97 19.84
N LEU A 361 -25.13 -10.84 21.16
CA LEU A 361 -24.06 -10.15 21.88
C LEU A 361 -22.78 -10.99 22.00
N ALA A 362 -22.92 -12.30 21.97
CA ALA A 362 -21.83 -13.26 22.13
C ALA A 362 -22.02 -14.45 21.21
N GLY A 363 -20.94 -14.91 20.61
CA GLY A 363 -20.88 -16.12 19.78
C GLY A 363 -19.47 -16.70 19.77
N ASP A 364 -19.36 -17.95 19.40
CA ASP A 364 -18.08 -18.65 19.29
C ASP A 364 -17.34 -18.20 18.03
N VAL A 365 -16.09 -17.76 18.20
CA VAL A 365 -15.18 -17.34 17.13
C VAL A 365 -13.89 -18.16 17.09
N SER A 366 -13.79 -19.22 17.88
CA SER A 366 -12.60 -20.08 17.95
C SER A 366 -12.20 -20.68 16.60
N ALA A 367 -13.16 -20.92 15.71
CA ALA A 367 -12.92 -21.39 14.35
C ALA A 367 -12.07 -20.41 13.50
N ASN A 368 -12.01 -19.13 13.86
CA ASN A 368 -11.26 -18.10 13.13
C ASN A 368 -9.73 -18.25 13.29
N ALA A 369 -9.26 -18.96 14.35
CA ALA A 369 -7.83 -19.10 14.63
C ALA A 369 -7.04 -19.69 13.45
N ALA A 370 -7.53 -20.77 12.83
CA ALA A 370 -6.84 -21.39 11.70
C ALA A 370 -6.71 -20.44 10.49
N ALA A 371 -7.73 -19.63 10.23
CA ALA A 371 -7.69 -18.65 9.17
C ALA A 371 -6.75 -17.48 9.53
N ALA A 372 -6.75 -17.00 10.78
CA ALA A 372 -5.81 -16.00 11.26
C ALA A 372 -4.36 -16.45 11.11
N ARG A 373 -4.04 -17.74 11.40
CA ARG A 373 -2.72 -18.34 11.16
C ARG A 373 -2.34 -18.30 9.68
N ALA A 374 -3.23 -18.70 8.79
CA ALA A 374 -2.96 -18.68 7.36
C ALA A 374 -2.71 -17.26 6.84
N LEU A 375 -3.53 -16.28 7.27
CA LEU A 375 -3.35 -14.86 6.93
C LEU A 375 -2.00 -14.32 7.39
N ALA A 376 -1.54 -14.70 8.59
CA ALA A 376 -0.25 -14.28 9.13
C ALA A 376 0.93 -14.87 8.33
N ALA A 377 0.86 -16.13 7.96
CA ALA A 377 1.88 -16.78 7.15
C ALA A 377 1.96 -16.16 5.73
N ASP A 378 0.82 -15.87 5.10
CA ASP A 378 0.74 -15.23 3.78
C ASP A 378 1.27 -13.78 3.79
N GLY A 379 1.20 -13.09 4.93
CA GLY A 379 1.69 -11.73 5.13
C GLY A 379 3.17 -11.63 5.48
N ALA A 380 3.83 -12.73 5.85
CA ALA A 380 5.24 -12.74 6.23
C ALA A 380 6.14 -12.54 5.01
N VAL A 381 7.11 -11.61 5.10
CA VAL A 381 8.01 -11.20 4.01
C VAL A 381 9.43 -11.62 4.32
N LEU A 382 9.99 -12.55 3.55
CA LEU A 382 11.39 -12.92 3.64
C LEU A 382 12.24 -11.85 2.93
N LEU A 383 12.90 -10.98 3.71
CA LEU A 383 13.68 -9.86 3.18
C LEU A 383 15.06 -10.29 2.70
N LYS A 384 15.71 -11.18 3.45
CA LYS A 384 17.05 -11.68 3.17
C LYS A 384 17.15 -13.16 3.55
N ASN A 385 17.86 -13.97 2.74
CA ASN A 385 18.11 -15.37 3.05
C ASN A 385 19.39 -15.86 2.36
N GLU A 386 20.51 -15.62 3.03
CA GLU A 386 21.84 -15.97 2.56
C GLU A 386 22.39 -17.18 3.33
N PRO A 387 23.41 -17.87 2.82
CA PRO A 387 24.16 -18.84 3.60
C PRO A 387 24.86 -18.17 4.80
N ALA A 388 24.78 -18.78 5.96
CA ALA A 388 25.60 -18.35 7.09
C ALA A 388 27.08 -18.66 6.82
N ALA A 389 27.97 -18.00 7.56
CA ALA A 389 29.42 -18.17 7.36
C ALA A 389 29.85 -19.65 7.50
N GLY A 390 30.29 -20.24 6.43
CA GLY A 390 30.71 -21.66 6.34
C GLY A 390 29.64 -22.63 5.82
N ASP A 391 28.39 -22.13 5.59
CA ASP A 391 27.31 -22.93 5.02
C ASP A 391 27.29 -22.83 3.50
N GLY A 392 26.78 -23.84 2.82
CA GLY A 392 26.70 -23.88 1.35
C GLY A 392 25.31 -23.60 0.81
N ALA A 393 24.28 -23.39 1.69
CA ALA A 393 22.89 -23.17 1.35
C ALA A 393 22.32 -22.02 2.20
N PRO A 394 21.24 -21.34 1.75
CA PRO A 394 20.51 -20.37 2.55
C PRO A 394 20.09 -20.93 3.92
N LEU A 395 20.02 -20.06 4.94
CA LEU A 395 19.74 -20.47 6.31
C LEU A 395 18.30 -20.95 6.50
N LEU A 396 17.34 -20.34 5.81
CA LEU A 396 15.93 -20.72 5.85
C LEU A 396 15.53 -21.48 4.57
N PRO A 397 14.55 -22.41 4.65
CA PRO A 397 13.87 -22.86 5.87
C PRO A 397 14.77 -23.70 6.76
N LEU A 398 14.47 -23.72 8.08
CA LEU A 398 15.19 -24.53 9.06
C LEU A 398 15.00 -26.02 8.76
N ASP A 399 16.09 -26.78 8.82
CA ASP A 399 16.09 -28.23 8.58
C ASP A 399 15.97 -28.99 9.92
N ASP A 400 14.85 -29.66 10.14
CA ASP A 400 14.58 -30.46 11.35
C ASP A 400 15.70 -31.49 11.65
N GLY A 401 16.27 -32.07 10.59
CA GLY A 401 17.31 -33.08 10.72
C GLY A 401 18.71 -32.55 11.06
N ALA A 402 18.90 -31.25 10.89
CA ALA A 402 20.20 -30.59 11.12
C ALA A 402 20.26 -29.80 12.44
N LEU A 403 19.16 -29.72 13.21
CA LEU A 403 19.05 -28.91 14.41
C LEU A 403 18.82 -29.75 15.66
N ALA A 404 19.55 -29.46 16.73
CA ALA A 404 19.32 -29.99 18.07
C ALA A 404 18.80 -28.91 19.05
N ALA A 405 19.16 -27.63 18.83
CA ALA A 405 18.80 -26.54 19.73
C ALA A 405 18.53 -25.21 18.98
N LEU A 406 17.51 -24.49 19.42
CA LEU A 406 17.16 -23.13 19.01
C LEU A 406 17.18 -22.16 20.19
N ALA A 407 17.66 -20.94 19.99
CA ALA A 407 17.49 -19.85 20.94
C ALA A 407 16.52 -18.79 20.32
N LEU A 408 15.41 -18.50 21.01
CA LEU A 408 14.46 -17.46 20.66
C LEU A 408 14.66 -16.28 21.59
N ILE A 409 15.10 -15.16 21.05
CA ILE A 409 15.65 -14.05 21.86
C ILE A 409 14.92 -12.74 21.52
N GLY A 410 14.56 -11.98 22.54
CA GLY A 410 13.92 -10.67 22.43
C GLY A 410 12.56 -10.63 23.14
N SER A 411 12.12 -9.43 23.50
CA SER A 411 10.86 -9.26 24.23
C SER A 411 9.65 -9.73 23.41
N ALA A 412 9.68 -9.55 22.08
CA ALA A 412 8.63 -10.02 21.20
C ALA A 412 8.58 -11.57 21.08
N ALA A 413 9.66 -12.28 21.37
CA ALA A 413 9.61 -13.75 21.42
C ALA A 413 8.60 -14.27 22.46
N THR A 414 8.40 -13.55 23.55
CA THR A 414 7.61 -14.00 24.72
C THR A 414 6.35 -13.17 24.97
N THR A 415 6.05 -12.20 24.07
CA THR A 415 4.95 -11.26 24.25
C THR A 415 4.14 -11.16 22.96
N TYR A 416 2.83 -11.11 23.08
CA TYR A 416 1.95 -10.81 21.95
C TYR A 416 2.10 -9.36 21.52
N ILE A 417 2.56 -9.12 20.29
CA ILE A 417 2.79 -7.81 19.73
C ILE A 417 1.58 -7.39 18.87
N ARG A 418 1.12 -6.15 19.08
CA ARG A 418 0.00 -5.54 18.34
C ARG A 418 0.11 -4.03 18.31
N GLY A 419 -0.64 -3.39 17.41
CA GLY A 419 -0.83 -1.95 17.40
C GLY A 419 -1.71 -1.47 18.55
N GLY A 420 -1.51 -0.20 18.93
CA GLY A 420 -2.30 0.48 19.97
C GLY A 420 -3.47 1.28 19.40
N GLY A 421 -4.22 1.94 20.28
CA GLY A 421 -5.32 2.84 19.90
C GLY A 421 -6.63 2.10 19.57
N SER A 422 -7.35 2.58 18.56
CA SER A 422 -8.63 1.99 18.12
C SER A 422 -8.47 0.58 17.54
N SER A 423 -7.30 0.25 16.99
CA SER A 423 -7.00 -1.10 16.46
C SER A 423 -6.37 -2.05 17.50
N ALA A 424 -6.38 -1.68 18.78
CA ALA A 424 -5.90 -2.57 19.84
C ALA A 424 -6.92 -3.67 20.12
N VAL A 425 -6.70 -4.86 19.57
CA VAL A 425 -7.53 -6.06 19.80
C VAL A 425 -6.93 -6.91 20.92
N ASP A 426 -7.78 -7.32 21.87
CA ASP A 426 -7.46 -8.26 22.92
C ASP A 426 -8.06 -9.64 22.56
N PRO A 427 -7.28 -10.53 21.92
CA PRO A 427 -7.79 -11.81 21.45
C PRO A 427 -7.95 -12.83 22.58
N VAL A 428 -8.65 -13.91 22.24
CA VAL A 428 -8.68 -15.11 23.07
C VAL A 428 -7.44 -15.94 22.73
N ASP A 429 -6.66 -16.31 23.77
CA ASP A 429 -5.52 -17.22 23.66
C ASP A 429 -4.50 -16.86 22.55
N PRO A 430 -3.87 -15.67 22.59
CA PRO A 430 -2.84 -15.33 21.61
C PRO A 430 -1.61 -16.21 21.79
N VAL A 431 -1.04 -16.69 20.69
CA VAL A 431 0.12 -17.57 20.66
C VAL A 431 1.38 -16.75 20.38
N THR A 432 2.28 -16.69 21.37
CA THR A 432 3.59 -16.02 21.23
C THR A 432 4.54 -16.82 20.32
N PRO A 433 5.56 -16.19 19.71
CA PRO A 433 6.59 -16.91 18.95
C PRO A 433 7.24 -18.05 19.74
N CYS A 434 7.51 -17.83 21.02
CA CYS A 434 8.09 -18.85 21.90
C CYS A 434 7.19 -20.08 22.07
N GLU A 435 5.89 -19.88 22.20
CA GLU A 435 4.92 -20.98 22.33
C GLU A 435 4.75 -21.71 20.99
N GLY A 436 4.50 -21.01 19.89
CA GLY A 436 4.24 -21.61 18.58
C GLY A 436 5.48 -22.33 18.01
N ILE A 437 6.62 -21.65 17.98
CA ILE A 437 7.89 -22.21 17.49
C ILE A 437 8.37 -23.33 18.43
N GLY A 438 8.23 -23.14 19.76
CA GLY A 438 8.55 -24.15 20.74
C GLY A 438 7.76 -25.44 20.57
N ALA A 439 6.46 -25.35 20.34
CA ALA A 439 5.60 -26.49 20.05
C ALA A 439 6.01 -27.22 18.75
N ARG A 440 6.30 -26.47 17.68
CA ARG A 440 6.75 -27.04 16.39
C ARG A 440 8.11 -27.71 16.52
N ALA A 441 9.07 -27.07 17.18
CA ALA A 441 10.42 -27.59 17.42
C ALA A 441 10.39 -28.86 18.31
N ALA A 442 9.59 -28.87 19.37
CA ALA A 442 9.43 -30.02 20.21
C ALA A 442 8.90 -31.26 19.48
N SER A 443 8.01 -31.08 18.48
CA SER A 443 7.52 -32.17 17.64
C SER A 443 8.64 -32.81 16.78
N ALA A 444 9.71 -32.05 16.48
CA ALA A 444 10.90 -32.52 15.78
C ALA A 444 12.05 -32.94 16.74
N GLY A 445 11.82 -32.87 18.07
CA GLY A 445 12.85 -33.22 19.08
C GLY A 445 13.94 -32.15 19.27
N ILE A 446 13.68 -30.91 18.82
CA ILE A 446 14.61 -29.77 18.91
C ILE A 446 14.36 -29.05 20.23
N ALA A 447 15.43 -28.83 21.03
CA ALA A 447 15.36 -28.07 22.28
C ALA A 447 15.22 -26.57 21.98
N VAL A 448 14.38 -25.86 22.75
CA VAL A 448 14.19 -24.42 22.61
C VAL A 448 14.48 -23.68 23.91
N VAL A 449 15.29 -22.64 23.82
CA VAL A 449 15.53 -21.70 24.92
C VAL A 449 14.88 -20.35 24.52
N CYS A 450 14.01 -19.83 25.38
CA CYS A 450 13.41 -18.52 25.23
C CYS A 450 14.06 -17.52 26.18
N ASP A 451 14.49 -16.39 25.66
CA ASP A 451 15.10 -15.28 26.40
C ASP A 451 14.45 -13.95 25.99
N ASP A 452 14.03 -13.14 26.95
CA ASP A 452 13.38 -11.85 26.69
C ASP A 452 14.34 -10.74 26.18
N GLY A 453 15.64 -11.05 26.10
CA GLY A 453 16.66 -10.11 25.64
C GLY A 453 17.01 -8.99 26.63
N SER A 454 16.41 -8.98 27.80
CA SER A 454 16.64 -7.92 28.82
C SER A 454 18.06 -7.94 29.41
N ASP A 455 18.72 -9.11 29.44
CA ASP A 455 20.13 -9.29 29.80
C ASP A 455 20.93 -9.72 28.56
N ARG A 456 21.69 -8.79 28.00
CA ARG A 456 22.49 -9.02 26.76
C ARG A 456 23.55 -10.10 26.91
N ALA A 457 24.08 -10.33 28.14
CA ALA A 457 25.06 -11.40 28.37
C ALA A 457 24.38 -12.78 28.31
N ARG A 458 23.24 -12.93 28.98
CA ARG A 458 22.43 -14.15 28.94
C ARG A 458 21.95 -14.47 27.53
N ALA A 459 21.51 -13.45 26.78
CA ALA A 459 21.08 -13.58 25.39
C ALA A 459 22.23 -14.09 24.48
N ARG A 460 23.44 -13.53 24.63
CA ARG A 460 24.64 -14.03 23.91
C ARG A 460 24.99 -15.48 24.26
N ASP A 461 24.91 -15.82 25.55
CA ASP A 461 25.23 -17.18 26.01
C ASP A 461 24.21 -18.19 25.45
N ALA A 462 22.92 -17.83 25.43
CA ALA A 462 21.87 -18.63 24.81
C ALA A 462 22.10 -18.80 23.29
N ALA A 463 22.43 -17.72 22.59
CA ALA A 463 22.74 -17.75 21.16
C ALA A 463 23.96 -18.61 20.84
N ALA A 464 25.03 -18.49 21.62
CA ALA A 464 26.26 -19.28 21.44
C ALA A 464 26.07 -20.79 21.71
N ALA A 465 25.08 -21.14 22.52
CA ALA A 465 24.77 -22.54 22.84
C ALA A 465 23.81 -23.22 21.85
N ALA A 466 23.16 -22.47 20.97
CA ALA A 466 22.18 -22.96 20.01
C ALA A 466 22.78 -23.18 18.61
N ASP A 467 22.19 -24.08 17.83
CA ASP A 467 22.55 -24.27 16.41
C ASP A 467 22.11 -23.08 15.57
N VAL A 468 20.96 -22.49 15.91
CA VAL A 468 20.44 -21.27 15.27
C VAL A 468 19.86 -20.36 16.37
N ALA A 469 20.14 -19.07 16.26
CA ALA A 469 19.52 -18.02 17.09
C ALA A 469 18.48 -17.25 16.26
N VAL A 470 17.27 -17.06 16.80
CA VAL A 470 16.22 -16.25 16.20
C VAL A 470 15.97 -15.05 17.10
N VAL A 471 16.27 -13.84 16.61
CA VAL A 471 16.04 -12.60 17.35
C VAL A 471 14.74 -11.96 16.92
N PHE A 472 13.85 -11.71 17.87
CA PHE A 472 12.58 -11.03 17.66
C PHE A 472 12.72 -9.57 18.07
N ALA A 473 12.62 -8.68 17.09
CA ALA A 473 12.64 -7.23 17.30
C ALA A 473 11.27 -6.63 16.94
N SER A 474 10.79 -5.71 17.74
CA SER A 474 9.46 -5.16 17.57
C SER A 474 9.40 -3.65 17.74
N LEU A 475 8.35 -3.04 17.20
CA LEU A 475 8.01 -1.65 17.40
C LEU A 475 6.66 -1.52 18.10
N ALA A 476 6.59 -0.65 19.09
CA ALA A 476 5.31 -0.18 19.63
C ALA A 476 4.82 1.02 18.78
N ALA A 477 3.77 0.81 18.02
CA ALA A 477 3.10 1.88 17.28
C ALA A 477 1.64 1.99 17.72
N THR A 478 1.14 3.20 17.80
CA THR A 478 -0.19 3.47 18.33
C THR A 478 -0.79 4.72 17.72
N GLU A 479 -2.11 4.73 17.64
CA GLU A 479 -2.89 5.94 17.44
C GLU A 479 -2.47 7.02 18.47
N PHE A 480 -2.56 8.30 18.11
CA PHE A 480 -2.17 9.50 18.85
C PHE A 480 -0.67 9.81 18.92
N LEU A 481 0.21 8.95 18.44
CA LEU A 481 1.65 9.14 18.58
C LEU A 481 2.41 8.63 17.35
N ASP A 482 3.02 9.54 16.59
CA ASP A 482 4.00 9.20 15.57
C ASP A 482 5.37 8.94 16.19
N ARG A 483 6.17 8.13 15.52
CA ARG A 483 7.56 7.88 15.90
C ARG A 483 8.44 9.08 15.52
N THR A 484 9.54 9.27 16.23
CA THR A 484 10.45 10.39 16.01
C THR A 484 11.59 10.08 15.03
N CYS A 485 11.77 8.81 14.67
CA CYS A 485 12.73 8.33 13.66
C CYS A 485 12.35 6.92 13.16
N LEU A 486 13.08 6.40 12.19
CA LEU A 486 12.86 5.07 11.62
C LEU A 486 13.68 3.94 12.26
N GLY A 487 14.53 4.20 13.24
CA GLY A 487 15.28 3.16 13.97
C GLY A 487 14.41 2.32 14.90
N LEU A 488 14.89 1.17 15.33
CA LEU A 488 14.19 0.30 16.30
C LEU A 488 14.17 0.90 17.71
N SER A 489 15.07 1.82 18.02
CA SER A 489 15.29 2.41 19.36
C SER A 489 15.20 3.93 19.33
N CYS A 490 14.10 4.48 18.81
CA CYS A 490 13.94 5.94 18.63
C CYS A 490 13.29 6.67 19.78
N GLN A 491 12.37 6.04 20.49
CA GLN A 491 11.59 6.69 21.54
C GLN A 491 12.28 6.55 22.89
N LEU A 492 12.05 7.52 23.76
CA LEU A 492 12.61 7.47 25.10
C LEU A 492 12.03 6.26 25.88
N GLY A 493 12.90 5.33 26.21
CA GLY A 493 12.52 4.09 26.90
C GLY A 493 12.47 2.86 26.00
N ASP A 494 12.65 3.00 24.69
CA ASP A 494 12.84 1.85 23.81
C ASP A 494 14.10 1.08 24.22
N PRO A 495 14.06 -0.26 24.22
CA PRO A 495 15.24 -1.08 24.44
C PRO A 495 16.23 -0.95 23.29
N ASP A 496 17.53 -1.14 23.56
CA ASP A 496 18.57 -1.16 22.51
C ASP A 496 18.52 -2.48 21.73
N GLN A 497 17.54 -2.59 20.83
CA GLN A 497 17.32 -3.78 20.02
C GLN A 497 18.40 -3.95 18.93
N ASP A 498 18.87 -2.85 18.35
CA ASP A 498 19.98 -2.89 17.36
C ASP A 498 21.25 -3.48 17.98
N GLY A 499 21.58 -3.06 19.23
CA GLY A 499 22.69 -3.62 19.98
C GLY A 499 22.47 -5.09 20.37
N LEU A 500 21.25 -5.51 20.73
CA LEU A 500 20.92 -6.90 21.00
C LEU A 500 21.14 -7.78 19.78
N ILE A 501 20.64 -7.36 18.61
CA ILE A 501 20.82 -8.08 17.34
C ILE A 501 22.30 -8.21 17.00
N ALA A 502 23.07 -7.13 17.12
CA ALA A 502 24.50 -7.15 16.84
C ALA A 502 25.27 -8.11 17.78
N ASP A 503 24.93 -8.13 19.07
CA ASP A 503 25.55 -9.03 20.04
C ASP A 503 25.22 -10.51 19.76
N VAL A 504 23.98 -10.83 19.42
CA VAL A 504 23.53 -12.19 19.09
C VAL A 504 24.18 -12.64 17.78
N ALA A 505 24.19 -11.81 16.74
CA ALA A 505 24.83 -12.14 15.45
C ALA A 505 26.35 -12.37 15.58
N ALA A 506 27.00 -11.63 16.49
CA ALA A 506 28.42 -11.86 16.78
C ALA A 506 28.66 -13.18 17.55
N ALA A 507 27.71 -13.62 18.39
CA ALA A 507 27.79 -14.85 19.15
C ALA A 507 27.41 -16.08 18.33
N ASN A 508 26.48 -15.96 17.39
CA ASN A 508 26.03 -17.04 16.52
C ASN A 508 25.87 -16.54 15.08
N PRO A 509 26.74 -16.94 14.13
CA PRO A 509 26.63 -16.53 12.73
C PRO A 509 25.39 -17.08 12.01
N ARG A 510 24.70 -18.06 12.57
CA ARG A 510 23.42 -18.60 12.08
C ARG A 510 22.26 -17.89 12.79
N THR A 511 22.24 -16.57 12.69
CA THR A 511 21.21 -15.70 13.28
C THR A 511 20.14 -15.34 12.26
N VAL A 512 18.89 -15.57 12.61
CA VAL A 512 17.71 -15.07 11.92
C VAL A 512 17.17 -13.88 12.71
N VAL A 513 16.81 -12.79 12.05
CA VAL A 513 16.06 -11.69 12.68
C VAL A 513 14.62 -11.72 12.17
N VAL A 514 13.67 -11.79 13.10
CA VAL A 514 12.23 -11.64 12.84
C VAL A 514 11.81 -10.25 13.34
N LEU A 515 11.25 -9.47 12.44
CA LEU A 515 10.75 -8.13 12.73
C LEU A 515 9.23 -8.18 12.90
N GLU A 516 8.73 -7.67 14.03
CA GLU A 516 7.31 -7.44 14.28
C GLU A 516 7.07 -5.93 14.34
N THR A 517 7.00 -5.30 13.16
CA THR A 517 6.98 -3.84 13.05
C THR A 517 5.69 -3.28 12.44
N ALA A 518 5.46 -2.00 12.68
CA ALA A 518 4.29 -1.28 12.15
C ALA A 518 4.47 -0.83 10.70
N SER A 519 5.71 -0.64 10.29
CA SER A 519 6.11 -0.11 8.98
C SER A 519 7.63 -0.28 8.81
N ALA A 520 8.18 0.30 7.74
CA ALA A 520 9.61 0.24 7.44
C ALA A 520 10.50 0.77 8.58
N VAL A 521 11.63 0.10 8.81
CA VAL A 521 12.66 0.44 9.80
C VAL A 521 14.04 0.45 9.18
N LEU A 522 14.97 1.17 9.81
CA LEU A 522 16.39 1.11 9.49
C LEU A 522 17.02 -0.13 10.14
N MET A 523 17.94 -0.79 9.43
CA MET A 523 18.59 -2.01 9.86
C MET A 523 20.13 -1.89 9.77
N PRO A 524 20.78 -1.16 10.68
CA PRO A 524 22.22 -0.96 10.61
C PRO A 524 23.03 -2.27 10.77
N TRP A 525 22.40 -3.30 11.30
CA TRP A 525 22.95 -4.64 11.51
C TRP A 525 22.72 -5.60 10.32
N GLU A 526 21.98 -5.19 9.30
CA GLU A 526 21.63 -6.06 8.13
C GLU A 526 22.83 -6.80 7.52
N PRO A 527 24.01 -6.18 7.33
CA PRO A 527 25.12 -6.89 6.70
C PRO A 527 25.69 -8.06 7.53
N ALA A 528 25.42 -8.08 8.84
CA ALA A 528 25.91 -9.12 9.76
C ALA A 528 24.95 -10.31 9.92
N VAL A 529 23.72 -10.22 9.38
CA VAL A 529 22.65 -11.20 9.59
C VAL A 529 22.34 -11.92 8.27
N PRO A 530 22.44 -13.27 8.21
CA PRO A 530 22.18 -14.00 6.97
C PRO A 530 20.71 -14.10 6.59
N ALA A 531 19.75 -14.03 7.55
CA ALA A 531 18.33 -14.15 7.23
C ALA A 531 17.49 -13.14 8.03
N ILE A 532 16.55 -12.49 7.33
CA ILE A 532 15.65 -11.46 7.90
C ILE A 532 14.23 -11.74 7.41
N LEU A 533 13.29 -11.84 8.34
CA LEU A 533 11.86 -12.02 8.09
C LEU A 533 11.08 -10.85 8.70
N GLU A 534 10.27 -10.15 7.91
CA GLU A 534 9.30 -9.17 8.42
C GLU A 534 7.93 -9.83 8.58
N ALA A 535 7.41 -9.84 9.79
CA ALA A 535 6.13 -10.43 10.15
C ALA A 535 5.04 -9.38 10.42
N TRP A 536 5.42 -8.09 10.46
CA TRP A 536 4.52 -6.99 10.85
C TRP A 536 3.90 -7.25 12.23
N TYR A 537 2.61 -6.95 12.43
CA TYR A 537 1.85 -7.43 13.59
C TYR A 537 1.03 -8.65 13.14
N PRO A 538 1.48 -9.87 13.49
CA PRO A 538 0.99 -11.10 12.86
C PRO A 538 -0.36 -11.59 13.40
N GLY A 539 -0.95 -10.89 14.40
CA GLY A 539 -2.21 -11.29 15.00
C GLY A 539 -2.08 -12.44 16.00
N GLN A 540 -3.24 -12.96 16.46
CA GLN A 540 -3.29 -13.93 17.57
C GLN A 540 -2.54 -15.23 17.32
N GLU A 541 -2.41 -15.67 16.08
CA GLU A 541 -1.76 -16.94 15.70
C GLU A 541 -0.32 -16.74 15.20
N GLY A 542 0.26 -15.55 15.48
CA GLY A 542 1.58 -15.18 15.01
C GLY A 542 2.67 -16.20 15.30
N GLY A 543 2.69 -16.76 16.52
CA GLY A 543 3.67 -17.77 16.91
C GLY A 543 3.60 -19.06 16.07
N HIS A 544 2.39 -19.54 15.77
CA HIS A 544 2.23 -20.71 14.90
C HIS A 544 2.57 -20.39 13.43
N ALA A 545 2.13 -19.24 12.93
CA ALA A 545 2.42 -18.83 11.55
C ALA A 545 3.93 -18.64 11.30
N LEU A 546 4.63 -18.04 12.27
CA LEU A 546 6.09 -17.91 12.22
C LEU A 546 6.81 -19.25 12.26
N ALA A 547 6.30 -20.20 13.06
CA ALA A 547 6.81 -21.55 13.06
C ALA A 547 6.68 -22.20 11.67
N ASP A 548 5.49 -22.10 11.04
CA ASP A 548 5.25 -22.65 9.71
C ASP A 548 6.22 -22.06 8.66
N VAL A 549 6.43 -20.75 8.69
CA VAL A 549 7.33 -20.08 7.76
C VAL A 549 8.79 -20.46 8.02
N LEU A 550 9.26 -20.37 9.26
CA LEU A 550 10.65 -20.65 9.62
C LEU A 550 11.08 -22.08 9.28
N PHE A 551 10.19 -23.06 9.50
CA PHE A 551 10.45 -24.47 9.20
C PHE A 551 10.08 -24.88 7.75
N GLY A 552 9.49 -23.97 6.98
CA GLY A 552 9.10 -24.22 5.59
C GLY A 552 7.87 -25.12 5.44
N ASP A 553 7.04 -25.22 6.48
CA ASP A 553 5.70 -25.81 6.43
C ASP A 553 4.75 -24.89 5.64
N ALA A 554 5.02 -23.56 5.66
CA ALA A 554 4.44 -22.57 4.77
C ALA A 554 5.53 -21.81 3.99
N GLU A 555 5.19 -21.36 2.78
CA GLU A 555 6.05 -20.51 1.94
C GLU A 555 5.96 -19.05 2.41
N PRO A 556 7.06 -18.29 2.58
CA PRO A 556 7.01 -16.85 2.79
C PRO A 556 6.54 -16.17 1.50
N GLY A 557 5.22 -15.98 1.38
CA GLY A 557 4.58 -15.49 0.15
C GLY A 557 4.42 -13.97 0.10
N GLY A 558 4.85 -13.24 1.13
CA GLY A 558 4.67 -11.81 1.27
C GLY A 558 5.64 -10.97 0.43
N ARG A 559 5.23 -9.74 0.11
CA ARG A 559 6.02 -8.71 -0.57
C ARG A 559 5.84 -7.38 0.16
N LEU A 560 6.86 -6.55 0.20
CA LEU A 560 6.83 -5.28 0.93
C LEU A 560 5.80 -4.30 0.33
N PRO A 561 4.78 -3.86 1.08
CA PRO A 561 3.84 -2.83 0.64
C PRO A 561 4.37 -1.41 0.90
N VAL A 562 5.56 -1.30 1.48
CA VAL A 562 6.28 -0.05 1.73
C VAL A 562 7.77 -0.23 1.44
N THR A 563 8.44 0.83 1.00
CA THR A 563 9.89 0.86 0.77
C THR A 563 10.63 0.95 2.10
N PHE A 564 11.65 0.14 2.30
CA PHE A 564 12.59 0.25 3.42
C PHE A 564 13.78 1.10 2.99
N PRO A 565 13.94 2.32 3.51
CA PRO A 565 15.02 3.20 3.14
C PRO A 565 16.36 2.70 3.68
N LEU A 566 17.44 3.02 2.97
CA LEU A 566 18.79 2.75 3.44
C LEU A 566 19.18 3.70 4.59
N ARG A 567 18.70 4.93 4.53
CA ARG A 567 18.97 5.99 5.52
C ARG A 567 17.74 6.88 5.67
N GLU A 568 17.57 7.45 6.85
CA GLU A 568 16.46 8.37 7.11
C GLU A 568 16.57 9.67 6.30
N GLU A 569 17.82 10.11 6.06
CA GLU A 569 18.14 11.30 5.25
C GLU A 569 17.67 11.19 3.80
N ASP A 570 17.44 9.98 3.31
CA ASP A 570 16.96 9.72 1.95
C ASP A 570 15.43 9.88 1.82
N THR A 571 14.71 10.01 2.94
CA THR A 571 13.26 10.25 2.93
C THR A 571 12.92 11.69 2.56
N PRO A 572 11.75 11.95 1.96
CA PRO A 572 11.33 13.32 1.64
C PRO A 572 11.06 14.20 2.86
N PHE A 573 11.12 13.65 4.06
CA PHE A 573 10.74 14.32 5.33
C PHE A 573 11.93 14.76 6.15
N PHE A 574 13.09 14.13 5.99
CA PHE A 574 14.28 14.47 6.76
C PHE A 574 14.75 15.90 6.45
N GLY A 575 14.85 16.73 7.49
CA GLY A 575 15.20 18.14 7.36
C GLY A 575 14.08 19.03 6.80
N HIS A 576 12.88 18.51 6.58
CA HIS A 576 11.71 19.20 6.04
C HIS A 576 10.55 19.24 7.04
N PRO A 577 10.67 20.01 8.15
CA PRO A 577 9.62 20.07 9.16
C PRO A 577 8.27 20.60 8.61
N GLU A 578 8.29 21.36 7.51
CA GLU A 578 7.08 21.81 6.82
C GLU A 578 6.28 20.66 6.20
N ARG A 579 6.95 19.54 5.81
CA ARG A 579 6.28 18.36 5.28
C ARG A 579 5.78 17.44 6.40
N TRP A 580 6.60 17.25 7.43
CA TRP A 580 6.27 16.46 8.61
C TRP A 580 7.10 16.93 9.81
N PRO A 581 6.48 17.19 10.98
CA PRO A 581 5.05 17.06 11.31
C PRO A 581 4.20 18.27 10.87
N GLY A 582 4.73 19.21 10.12
CA GLY A 582 4.12 20.46 9.73
C GLY A 582 4.59 21.64 10.61
N VAL A 583 4.49 22.84 10.07
CA VAL A 583 4.81 24.11 10.74
C VAL A 583 3.56 24.96 10.87
N ALA A 584 3.30 25.50 12.05
CA ALA A 584 2.11 26.30 12.35
C ALA A 584 0.79 25.58 11.98
N GLU A 585 0.70 24.30 12.32
CA GLU A 585 -0.45 23.43 12.03
C GLU A 585 -0.72 23.21 10.52
N MET A 586 0.23 23.50 9.66
CA MET A 586 0.16 23.19 8.22
C MET A 586 1.23 22.15 7.90
N ALA A 587 0.83 21.06 7.29
CA ALA A 587 1.72 20.03 6.75
C ALA A 587 1.68 20.12 5.21
N GLU A 588 2.79 20.52 4.61
CA GLU A 588 2.89 20.64 3.16
C GLU A 588 3.11 19.28 2.51
N TYR A 589 2.28 18.94 1.54
CA TYR A 589 2.43 17.72 0.74
C TYR A 589 3.22 18.03 -0.54
N SER A 590 4.33 18.76 -0.35
CA SER A 590 5.13 19.31 -1.45
C SER A 590 6.02 18.27 -2.16
N GLU A 591 6.10 17.05 -1.66
CA GLU A 591 6.61 15.90 -2.43
C GLU A 591 5.67 15.51 -3.58
N GLY A 592 4.41 15.93 -3.54
CA GLY A 592 3.42 15.71 -4.58
C GLY A 592 3.10 14.22 -4.77
N ILE A 593 3.05 13.80 -6.03
CA ILE A 593 2.77 12.39 -6.38
C ILE A 593 3.93 11.43 -6.06
N PHE A 594 5.08 11.96 -5.64
CA PHE A 594 6.27 11.16 -5.36
C PHE A 594 6.28 10.64 -3.92
N VAL A 595 5.34 9.76 -3.61
CA VAL A 595 5.22 9.07 -2.32
C VAL A 595 5.82 7.67 -2.41
N GLY A 596 6.51 7.21 -1.36
CA GLY A 596 7.10 5.88 -1.27
C GLY A 596 8.15 5.62 -2.35
N TYR A 597 8.13 4.44 -3.00
CA TYR A 597 9.11 4.07 -4.03
C TYR A 597 9.20 5.09 -5.17
N ARG A 598 8.13 5.84 -5.47
CA ARG A 598 8.13 6.88 -6.52
C ARG A 598 9.11 8.01 -6.20
N TRP A 599 9.29 8.33 -4.91
CA TRP A 599 10.28 9.31 -4.46
C TRP A 599 11.70 8.82 -4.70
N TYR A 600 12.02 7.62 -4.21
CA TYR A 600 13.38 7.06 -4.36
C TYR A 600 13.75 6.83 -5.81
N ASP A 601 12.79 6.44 -6.65
CA ASP A 601 12.99 6.26 -8.09
C ASP A 601 13.23 7.61 -8.80
N GLU A 602 12.45 8.65 -8.47
CA GLU A 602 12.60 9.99 -9.06
C GLU A 602 13.93 10.64 -8.63
N GLN A 603 14.32 10.47 -7.38
CA GLN A 603 15.59 11.02 -6.88
C GLN A 603 16.81 10.16 -7.23
N GLY A 604 16.63 8.96 -7.78
CA GLY A 604 17.71 8.00 -8.06
C GLY A 604 18.46 7.57 -6.81
N LEU A 605 17.73 7.39 -5.70
CA LEU A 605 18.28 6.98 -4.40
C LEU A 605 18.21 5.46 -4.25
N ASP A 606 19.24 4.87 -3.67
CA ASP A 606 19.22 3.46 -3.27
C ASP A 606 18.32 3.28 -2.04
N VAL A 607 17.76 2.07 -1.93
CA VAL A 607 16.93 1.66 -0.81
C VAL A 607 17.45 0.34 -0.26
N LEU A 608 17.19 0.05 1.01
CA LEU A 608 17.60 -1.22 1.60
C LEU A 608 16.79 -2.36 0.99
N PHE A 609 15.45 -2.24 1.00
CA PHE A 609 14.55 -3.15 0.30
C PHE A 609 13.48 -2.35 -0.43
N PRO A 610 13.29 -2.58 -1.75
CA PRO A 610 12.34 -1.82 -2.53
C PRO A 610 10.89 -2.27 -2.29
N PHE A 611 9.93 -1.41 -2.61
CA PHE A 611 8.52 -1.77 -2.69
C PHE A 611 8.32 -3.02 -3.55
N GLY A 612 7.49 -3.94 -3.10
CA GLY A 612 7.22 -5.21 -3.76
C GLY A 612 8.26 -6.29 -3.53
N HIS A 613 9.37 -6.00 -2.80
CA HIS A 613 10.42 -6.99 -2.52
C HIS A 613 9.95 -8.07 -1.55
N GLY A 614 10.38 -9.29 -1.78
CA GLY A 614 10.23 -10.43 -0.91
C GLY A 614 10.74 -11.69 -1.60
N LEU A 615 11.44 -12.53 -0.87
CA LEU A 615 12.01 -13.79 -1.33
C LEU A 615 11.04 -14.94 -1.03
N GLY A 616 11.20 -16.04 -1.72
CA GLY A 616 10.58 -17.33 -1.41
C GLY A 616 11.63 -18.42 -1.23
N TYR A 617 11.19 -19.64 -0.92
CA TYR A 617 12.07 -20.80 -0.83
C TYR A 617 12.28 -21.50 -2.18
N THR A 618 11.84 -20.88 -3.26
CA THR A 618 12.01 -21.34 -4.63
C THR A 618 12.35 -20.16 -5.56
N SER A 619 12.66 -20.42 -6.82
CA SER A 619 13.03 -19.40 -7.79
C SER A 619 12.09 -19.40 -9.00
N PHE A 620 11.93 -18.23 -9.63
CA PHE A 620 11.05 -18.05 -10.79
C PHE A 620 11.76 -17.36 -11.94
N GLU A 621 11.41 -17.76 -13.16
CA GLU A 621 11.84 -17.14 -14.40
C GLU A 621 10.65 -16.50 -15.11
N TYR A 622 10.85 -15.29 -15.64
CA TYR A 622 9.86 -14.55 -16.42
C TYR A 622 10.24 -14.56 -17.90
N SER A 623 9.29 -14.87 -18.77
CA SER A 623 9.51 -14.95 -20.20
C SER A 623 8.28 -14.54 -21.00
N ASP A 624 8.42 -14.47 -22.34
CA ASP A 624 7.32 -14.32 -23.31
C ASP A 624 6.41 -13.11 -23.03
N LEU A 625 7.01 -11.95 -22.69
CA LEU A 625 6.26 -10.72 -22.58
C LEU A 625 5.59 -10.39 -23.92
N ALA A 626 4.28 -10.25 -23.91
CA ALA A 626 3.48 -9.85 -25.06
C ALA A 626 2.52 -8.74 -24.68
N ILE A 627 2.41 -7.71 -25.52
CA ILE A 627 1.47 -6.60 -25.36
C ILE A 627 0.49 -6.65 -26.53
N ASP A 628 -0.76 -7.00 -26.22
CA ASP A 628 -1.85 -7.11 -27.18
C ASP A 628 -2.61 -5.78 -27.24
N LEU A 629 -2.62 -5.16 -28.41
CA LEU A 629 -3.29 -3.88 -28.71
C LEU A 629 -4.53 -4.07 -29.59
N GLY A 630 -5.01 -5.31 -29.78
CA GLY A 630 -6.18 -5.59 -30.63
C GLY A 630 -7.52 -5.19 -30.01
N GLY A 631 -7.60 -4.93 -28.71
CA GLY A 631 -8.76 -4.46 -27.98
C GLY A 631 -8.74 -2.95 -27.69
N PRO A 632 -9.78 -2.44 -26.99
CA PRO A 632 -9.82 -1.05 -26.56
C PRO A 632 -8.72 -0.75 -25.53
N ASP A 633 -8.44 -1.72 -24.66
CA ASP A 633 -7.43 -1.64 -23.61
C ASP A 633 -6.28 -2.58 -23.92
N PRO A 634 -5.02 -2.14 -23.75
CA PRO A 634 -3.85 -2.98 -23.88
C PRO A 634 -3.87 -4.13 -22.86
N VAL A 635 -3.54 -5.34 -23.33
CA VAL A 635 -3.40 -6.52 -22.45
C VAL A 635 -1.94 -6.98 -22.45
N VAL A 636 -1.32 -6.90 -21.29
CA VAL A 636 0.05 -7.36 -21.05
C VAL A 636 0.02 -8.81 -20.57
N ARG A 637 0.73 -9.72 -21.28
CA ARG A 637 0.87 -11.12 -20.87
C ARG A 637 2.32 -11.44 -20.62
N VAL A 638 2.59 -12.21 -19.58
CA VAL A 638 3.92 -12.71 -19.24
C VAL A 638 3.81 -14.15 -18.77
N ALA A 639 4.74 -14.97 -19.14
CA ALA A 639 4.84 -16.34 -18.63
C ALA A 639 5.83 -16.37 -17.45
N VAL A 640 5.46 -17.09 -16.39
CA VAL A 640 6.28 -17.30 -15.21
C VAL A 640 6.43 -18.80 -14.98
N THR A 641 7.67 -19.24 -14.76
CA THR A 641 8.02 -20.66 -14.55
C THR A 641 8.71 -20.80 -13.20
N ASN A 642 8.29 -21.74 -12.37
CA ASN A 642 9.02 -22.12 -11.16
C ASN A 642 10.26 -22.95 -11.58
N THR A 643 11.45 -22.38 -11.41
CA THR A 643 12.74 -22.99 -11.77
C THR A 643 13.42 -23.68 -10.59
N GLY A 644 12.89 -23.52 -9.37
CA GLY A 644 13.44 -24.15 -8.19
C GLY A 644 12.88 -25.54 -7.90
N GLY A 645 13.27 -26.10 -6.78
CA GLY A 645 12.93 -27.47 -6.37
C GLY A 645 11.74 -27.59 -5.42
N ARG A 646 11.07 -26.49 -5.05
CA ARG A 646 9.92 -26.46 -4.13
C ARG A 646 8.72 -25.81 -4.79
N ARG A 647 7.51 -26.23 -4.39
CA ARG A 647 6.30 -25.45 -4.69
C ARG A 647 6.39 -24.11 -3.97
N GLY A 648 6.05 -23.02 -4.65
CA GLY A 648 6.11 -21.70 -4.06
C GLY A 648 5.21 -20.68 -4.72
N ALA A 649 5.09 -19.52 -4.07
CA ALA A 649 4.28 -18.40 -4.51
C ALA A 649 5.16 -17.30 -5.13
N GLU A 650 4.71 -16.74 -6.26
CA GLU A 650 5.30 -15.54 -6.85
C GLU A 650 4.24 -14.46 -7.00
N VAL A 651 4.61 -13.21 -6.71
CA VAL A 651 3.77 -12.04 -6.97
C VAL A 651 4.30 -11.34 -8.23
N VAL A 652 3.59 -11.53 -9.32
CA VAL A 652 3.90 -10.90 -10.59
C VAL A 652 3.39 -9.47 -10.56
N GLN A 653 4.28 -8.49 -10.68
CA GLN A 653 3.99 -7.07 -10.54
C GLN A 653 4.19 -6.36 -11.88
N LEU A 654 3.16 -5.62 -12.31
CA LEU A 654 3.18 -4.81 -13.54
C LEU A 654 3.32 -3.35 -13.19
N TYR A 655 4.37 -2.72 -13.68
CA TYR A 655 4.63 -1.30 -13.58
C TYR A 655 4.50 -0.63 -14.94
N VAL A 656 3.96 0.60 -14.96
CA VAL A 656 3.84 1.39 -16.17
C VAL A 656 4.50 2.75 -15.96
N GLY A 657 5.38 3.10 -16.89
CA GLY A 657 5.90 4.45 -17.06
C GLY A 657 5.08 5.18 -18.12
N LEU A 658 4.49 6.31 -17.76
CA LEU A 658 3.76 7.15 -18.70
C LEU A 658 4.71 7.89 -19.66
N PRO A 659 4.26 8.27 -20.86
CA PRO A 659 5.01 9.16 -21.74
C PRO A 659 5.35 10.49 -21.04
N ALA A 660 6.41 11.17 -21.48
CA ALA A 660 6.69 12.52 -21.03
C ALA A 660 5.51 13.45 -21.34
N THR A 661 5.00 14.10 -20.29
CA THR A 661 3.88 15.05 -20.36
C THR A 661 4.35 16.45 -19.95
N ALA A 662 3.42 17.41 -19.97
CA ALA A 662 3.69 18.77 -19.48
C ALA A 662 3.92 18.81 -17.95
N VAL A 663 3.50 17.76 -17.23
CA VAL A 663 3.66 17.61 -15.79
C VAL A 663 4.60 16.45 -15.47
N ALA A 664 5.30 16.51 -14.34
CA ALA A 664 6.21 15.46 -13.90
C ALA A 664 5.45 14.14 -13.73
N GLN A 665 6.08 13.03 -14.13
CA GLN A 665 5.55 11.67 -13.96
C GLN A 665 6.58 10.84 -13.22
N PRO A 666 6.17 9.90 -12.35
CA PRO A 666 7.11 8.96 -11.77
C PRO A 666 7.69 8.06 -12.86
N PRO A 667 8.93 7.61 -12.73
CA PRO A 667 9.55 6.70 -13.71
C PRO A 667 8.72 5.44 -13.95
N ARG A 668 7.98 5.02 -12.92
CA ARG A 668 7.06 3.88 -12.96
C ARG A 668 6.02 3.97 -11.85
N ALA A 669 4.85 3.37 -12.09
CA ALA A 669 3.80 3.18 -11.07
C ALA A 669 3.21 1.78 -11.22
N LEU A 670 2.91 1.12 -10.09
CA LEU A 670 2.20 -0.17 -10.08
C LEU A 670 0.82 0.00 -10.72
N LYS A 671 0.50 -0.85 -11.70
CA LYS A 671 -0.78 -0.85 -12.41
C LYS A 671 -1.43 -2.24 -12.50
N GLY A 672 -0.77 -3.24 -11.94
CA GLY A 672 -1.32 -4.59 -11.81
C GLY A 672 -0.42 -5.47 -10.96
N PHE A 673 -1.02 -6.44 -10.30
CA PHE A 673 -0.31 -7.49 -9.58
C PHE A 673 -1.17 -8.76 -9.54
N GLN A 674 -0.51 -9.90 -9.49
CA GLN A 674 -1.19 -11.19 -9.32
C GLN A 674 -0.28 -12.17 -8.61
N LYS A 675 -0.75 -12.74 -7.49
CA LYS A 675 -0.10 -13.85 -6.81
C LYS A 675 -0.45 -15.16 -7.52
N ILE A 676 0.58 -15.97 -7.80
CA ILE A 676 0.43 -17.30 -8.40
C ILE A 676 1.21 -18.31 -7.57
N VAL A 677 0.74 -19.55 -7.53
CA VAL A 677 1.41 -20.65 -6.84
C VAL A 677 1.74 -21.73 -7.85
N LEU A 678 3.02 -22.10 -7.96
CA LEU A 678 3.50 -23.07 -8.95
C LEU A 678 4.28 -24.20 -8.31
N ASP A 679 4.02 -25.43 -8.77
CA ASP A 679 4.87 -26.57 -8.47
C ASP A 679 6.22 -26.48 -9.21
N PRO A 680 7.27 -27.21 -8.80
CA PRO A 680 8.54 -27.27 -9.50
C PRO A 680 8.38 -27.58 -10.99
N GLY A 681 8.99 -26.73 -11.85
CA GLY A 681 8.88 -26.86 -13.30
C GLY A 681 7.54 -26.44 -13.91
N ALA A 682 6.53 -26.09 -13.11
CA ALA A 682 5.26 -25.62 -13.61
C ALA A 682 5.37 -24.17 -14.14
N ARG A 683 4.54 -23.88 -15.15
CA ARG A 683 4.49 -22.57 -15.83
C ARG A 683 3.05 -22.07 -15.88
N ALA A 684 2.87 -20.78 -15.63
CA ALA A 684 1.60 -20.08 -15.82
C ALA A 684 1.79 -18.82 -16.67
N THR A 685 0.72 -18.39 -17.34
CA THR A 685 0.67 -17.09 -18.01
C THR A 685 -0.22 -16.14 -17.21
N VAL A 686 0.34 -15.02 -16.81
CA VAL A 686 -0.38 -13.93 -16.13
C VAL A 686 -0.76 -12.88 -17.16
N ALA A 687 -1.97 -12.31 -17.03
CA ALA A 687 -2.46 -11.28 -17.94
C ALA A 687 -3.00 -10.08 -17.16
N PHE A 688 -2.61 -8.89 -17.57
CA PHE A 688 -3.06 -7.62 -17.00
C PHE A 688 -3.71 -6.77 -18.09
N THR A 689 -4.91 -6.26 -17.83
CA THR A 689 -5.57 -5.27 -18.68
C THR A 689 -5.26 -3.88 -18.17
N LEU A 690 -4.76 -3.02 -19.05
CA LEU A 690 -4.47 -1.63 -18.74
C LEU A 690 -5.64 -0.77 -19.23
N ASP A 691 -6.58 -0.50 -18.36
CA ASP A 691 -7.71 0.38 -18.65
C ASP A 691 -7.27 1.83 -18.88
N GLU A 692 -8.21 2.68 -19.25
CA GLU A 692 -7.92 4.09 -19.50
C GLU A 692 -7.36 4.80 -18.27
N ARG A 693 -7.81 4.45 -17.06
CA ARG A 693 -7.33 5.03 -15.81
C ARG A 693 -5.88 4.65 -15.52
N ALA A 694 -5.46 3.43 -15.81
CA ALA A 694 -4.07 2.99 -15.65
C ALA A 694 -3.09 3.78 -16.53
N LEU A 695 -3.58 4.31 -17.65
CA LEU A 695 -2.81 5.06 -18.65
C LEU A 695 -2.96 6.58 -18.54
N SER A 696 -3.67 7.07 -17.53
CA SER A 696 -3.99 8.48 -17.35
C SER A 696 -3.24 9.13 -16.21
N TYR A 697 -3.14 10.44 -16.26
CA TYR A 697 -2.77 11.34 -15.18
C TYR A 697 -3.88 12.38 -14.97
N TRP A 698 -3.93 13.00 -13.80
CA TRP A 698 -4.89 14.08 -13.54
C TRP A 698 -4.34 15.41 -14.08
N ASP A 699 -5.07 16.00 -15.00
CA ASP A 699 -4.76 17.34 -15.50
C ASP A 699 -5.58 18.40 -14.75
N VAL A 700 -4.90 19.18 -13.92
CA VAL A 700 -5.51 20.21 -13.08
C VAL A 700 -6.18 21.29 -13.93
N ALA A 701 -5.63 21.61 -15.12
CA ALA A 701 -6.15 22.68 -15.96
C ALA A 701 -7.51 22.34 -16.58
N SER A 702 -7.72 21.09 -16.97
CA SER A 702 -9.00 20.60 -17.51
C SER A 702 -9.88 19.95 -16.42
N ALA A 703 -9.39 19.81 -15.19
CA ALA A 703 -10.02 19.11 -14.09
C ALA A 703 -10.55 17.71 -14.50
N SER A 704 -9.71 16.93 -15.18
CA SER A 704 -10.08 15.62 -15.72
C SER A 704 -8.88 14.69 -15.91
N TRP A 705 -9.16 13.38 -15.95
CA TRP A 705 -8.18 12.36 -16.29
C TRP A 705 -7.83 12.44 -17.77
N GLN A 706 -6.54 12.51 -18.07
CA GLN A 706 -6.02 12.60 -19.44
C GLN A 706 -5.12 11.40 -19.75
N VAL A 707 -5.44 10.67 -20.80
CA VAL A 707 -4.55 9.64 -21.34
C VAL A 707 -3.36 10.34 -21.99
N ALA A 708 -2.16 10.07 -21.50
CA ALA A 708 -0.95 10.67 -22.06
C ALA A 708 -0.72 10.16 -23.49
N ALA A 709 -0.49 11.09 -24.44
CA ALA A 709 -0.15 10.71 -25.81
C ALA A 709 1.35 10.41 -25.93
N GLY A 710 1.72 9.23 -26.46
CA GLY A 710 3.11 8.88 -26.67
C GLY A 710 3.43 7.42 -26.36
N CYS A 711 4.69 7.16 -25.97
CA CYS A 711 5.20 5.84 -25.68
C CYS A 711 5.06 5.51 -24.20
N TYR A 712 4.28 4.48 -23.91
CA TYR A 712 4.17 3.86 -22.58
C TYR A 712 5.21 2.77 -22.42
N ARG A 713 5.85 2.75 -21.28
CA ARG A 713 6.77 1.69 -20.91
C ARG A 713 6.10 0.70 -19.98
N VAL A 714 6.21 -0.57 -20.29
CA VAL A 714 5.67 -1.69 -19.51
C VAL A 714 6.84 -2.46 -18.91
N MET A 715 6.82 -2.69 -17.61
CA MET A 715 7.85 -3.42 -16.89
C MET A 715 7.16 -4.44 -15.99
N VAL A 716 7.58 -5.70 -16.06
CA VAL A 716 7.03 -6.77 -15.23
C VAL A 716 8.16 -7.44 -14.46
N GLY A 717 7.96 -7.65 -13.19
CA GLY A 717 8.97 -8.27 -12.33
C GLY A 717 8.45 -8.63 -10.94
N ALA A 718 9.39 -8.92 -10.04
CA ALA A 718 9.12 -9.36 -8.68
C ALA A 718 9.09 -8.20 -7.65
N SER A 719 9.55 -7.00 -8.05
CA SER A 719 9.49 -5.78 -7.23
C SER A 719 9.59 -4.52 -8.08
N SER A 720 9.47 -3.34 -7.49
CA SER A 720 9.69 -2.06 -8.19
C SER A 720 11.10 -1.91 -8.77
N ARG A 721 12.07 -2.71 -8.32
CA ARG A 721 13.46 -2.69 -8.79
C ARG A 721 13.96 -4.02 -9.36
N ASP A 722 13.31 -5.12 -9.09
CA ASP A 722 13.55 -6.40 -9.76
C ASP A 722 12.61 -6.55 -10.95
N LEU A 723 12.92 -5.84 -12.04
CA LEU A 723 12.13 -5.80 -13.28
C LEU A 723 12.74 -6.77 -14.28
N ARG A 724 12.10 -7.89 -14.52
CA ARG A 724 12.64 -9.03 -15.25
C ARG A 724 12.41 -8.99 -16.75
N VAL A 725 11.28 -8.43 -17.17
CA VAL A 725 10.93 -8.25 -18.58
C VAL A 725 10.31 -6.87 -18.78
N ALA A 726 10.61 -6.25 -19.93
CA ALA A 726 10.10 -4.93 -20.27
C ALA A 726 9.71 -4.85 -21.75
N GLY A 727 8.78 -3.95 -22.06
CA GLY A 727 8.33 -3.66 -23.40
C GLY A 727 7.69 -2.27 -23.45
N SER A 728 7.23 -1.88 -24.62
CA SER A 728 6.61 -0.57 -24.80
C SER A 728 5.51 -0.59 -25.86
N PHE A 729 4.58 0.36 -25.78
CA PHE A 729 3.56 0.56 -26.80
C PHE A 729 3.19 2.05 -26.94
N GLY A 730 2.79 2.46 -28.14
CA GLY A 730 2.37 3.83 -28.41
C GLY A 730 0.85 4.00 -28.33
N ARG A 731 0.36 5.14 -27.81
CA ARG A 731 -1.06 5.51 -27.80
C ARG A 731 -1.23 7.02 -28.11
N GLY A 732 -2.32 7.39 -28.77
CA GLY A 732 -2.78 8.78 -28.86
C GLY A 732 -2.04 9.70 -29.83
N GLY A 733 -1.32 9.19 -30.85
CA GLY A 733 -0.71 10.01 -31.91
C GLY A 733 0.48 10.88 -31.48
N GLY A 734 1.01 10.69 -30.27
CA GLY A 734 2.28 11.26 -29.81
C GLY A 734 3.49 10.57 -30.45
N PRO A 735 4.75 10.92 -30.05
CA PRO A 735 5.95 10.22 -30.52
C PRO A 735 5.81 8.72 -30.26
N GLY A 736 5.92 7.90 -31.31
CA GLY A 736 5.83 6.45 -31.20
C GLY A 736 6.97 5.88 -30.34
N CYS A 737 6.83 4.63 -29.88
CA CYS A 737 7.91 3.93 -29.23
C CYS A 737 9.02 3.60 -30.23
N ALA A 738 10.24 3.86 -29.84
CA ALA A 738 11.38 3.23 -30.49
C ALA A 738 11.49 1.82 -29.93
N THR A 739 11.21 0.82 -30.73
CA THR A 739 11.30 -0.58 -30.33
C THR A 739 12.58 -1.21 -30.85
N CYS A 740 13.06 -2.25 -30.19
CA CYS A 740 14.19 -3.04 -30.68
C CYS A 740 13.80 -3.75 -31.98
N PRO A 741 14.37 -3.39 -33.13
CA PRO A 741 14.09 -4.07 -34.39
C PRO A 741 14.80 -5.43 -34.41
N THR A 742 14.11 -6.43 -34.93
CA THR A 742 14.63 -7.79 -35.02
C THR A 742 15.55 -7.99 -36.25
N ALA A 743 15.39 -7.14 -37.29
CA ALA A 743 16.18 -7.25 -38.52
C ALA A 743 16.17 -5.91 -39.31
N GLY A 744 17.13 -5.68 -40.19
CA GLY A 744 17.13 -4.58 -41.14
C GLY A 744 17.86 -3.33 -40.70
N CYS A 745 18.55 -3.35 -39.56
CA CYS A 745 19.37 -2.23 -39.12
C CYS A 745 20.62 -2.04 -39.98
N ARG A 746 21.08 -0.81 -40.10
CA ARG A 746 22.34 -0.48 -40.80
C ARG A 746 23.51 -0.98 -39.96
N ALA A 747 24.17 -2.05 -40.44
CA ALA A 747 25.26 -2.69 -39.72
C ALA A 747 26.56 -1.86 -39.75
N ALA A 748 27.47 -2.13 -38.80
CA ALA A 748 28.80 -1.54 -38.76
C ALA A 748 29.60 -1.92 -40.02
N VAL A 749 30.19 -0.97 -40.74
CA VAL A 749 30.90 -1.20 -42.02
C VAL A 749 32.36 -1.59 -41.85
N ALA A 750 32.90 -1.58 -40.63
CA ALA A 750 34.32 -1.91 -40.37
C ALA A 750 34.50 -2.66 -39.04
N SER A 751 35.09 -3.84 -39.14
CA SER A 751 35.50 -4.65 -38.00
C SER A 751 36.36 -3.88 -37.00
N GLY A 752 36.09 -4.09 -35.70
CA GLY A 752 36.82 -3.48 -34.60
C GLY A 752 36.56 -1.98 -34.40
N LYS A 753 35.56 -1.40 -35.06
CA LYS A 753 35.25 0.04 -34.96
C LYS A 753 34.03 0.34 -34.09
N SER A 754 33.25 -0.67 -33.74
CA SER A 754 32.24 -0.54 -32.68
C SER A 754 32.78 -1.09 -31.36
N ARG A 755 32.38 -0.47 -30.25
CA ARG A 755 32.82 -0.88 -28.90
C ARG A 755 31.66 -0.83 -27.97
N LEU A 756 31.50 -1.89 -27.17
CA LEU A 756 30.52 -1.97 -26.07
C LEU A 756 31.27 -2.19 -24.77
N LEU A 757 30.93 -1.37 -23.78
CA LEU A 757 31.41 -1.48 -22.40
C LEU A 757 30.19 -1.39 -21.49
N ILE A 758 30.00 -2.38 -20.65
CA ILE A 758 29.00 -2.37 -19.55
C ILE A 758 29.78 -2.62 -18.27
N LYS A 759 29.43 -1.88 -17.23
CA LYS A 759 29.85 -2.10 -15.85
C LYS A 759 28.59 -2.08 -14.99
N ASP A 760 28.41 -3.15 -14.32
CA ASP A 760 27.42 -3.37 -13.27
C ASP A 760 28.17 -3.32 -11.94
N THR A 761 27.74 -2.50 -11.00
CA THR A 761 28.45 -2.24 -9.75
C THR A 761 27.46 -2.23 -8.59
N THR A 762 27.92 -2.72 -7.45
CA THR A 762 27.16 -2.54 -6.20
C THR A 762 27.84 -1.42 -5.38
N PRO A 763 27.15 -0.31 -5.08
CA PRO A 763 25.78 0.05 -5.47
C PRO A 763 25.63 0.47 -6.94
N ASP A 764 24.42 0.30 -7.49
CA ASP A 764 24.06 0.46 -8.92
C ASP A 764 24.22 1.89 -9.45
N GLN A 765 24.37 2.90 -8.58
CA GLN A 765 24.72 4.28 -8.99
C GLN A 765 26.06 4.36 -9.75
N GLY A 766 26.91 3.38 -9.57
CA GLY A 766 28.16 3.23 -10.30
C GLY A 766 28.02 2.64 -11.71
N ASP A 767 26.84 2.13 -12.03
CA ASP A 767 26.54 1.47 -13.29
C ASP A 767 26.84 2.32 -14.50
N ARG A 768 27.37 1.70 -15.53
CA ARG A 768 27.78 2.36 -16.75
C ARG A 768 27.58 1.52 -17.98
N LEU A 769 26.99 2.14 -19.00
CA LEU A 769 26.97 1.61 -20.34
C LEU A 769 27.61 2.61 -21.30
N VAL A 770 28.46 2.15 -22.18
CA VAL A 770 29.00 2.95 -23.29
C VAL A 770 29.02 2.11 -24.56
N TRP A 771 28.17 2.49 -25.52
CA TRP A 771 28.27 1.96 -26.87
C TRP A 771 28.75 3.05 -27.83
N THR A 772 29.70 2.69 -28.70
CA THR A 772 30.23 3.60 -29.73
C THR A 772 30.28 2.85 -31.04
N LEU A 773 29.54 3.32 -32.03
CA LEU A 773 29.67 2.97 -33.44
C LEU A 773 30.50 4.07 -34.13
N ALA A 774 31.79 3.81 -34.35
CA ALA A 774 32.68 4.70 -35.10
C ALA A 774 32.86 4.15 -36.51
N LYS A 775 33.01 5.06 -37.48
CA LYS A 775 33.05 4.71 -38.91
C LYS A 775 31.81 3.91 -39.34
N GLY A 776 30.65 4.41 -38.96
CA GLY A 776 29.34 3.80 -39.21
C GLY A 776 28.96 3.82 -40.70
N PRO A 777 27.82 3.17 -41.04
CA PRO A 777 27.28 3.11 -42.40
C PRO A 777 26.86 4.50 -42.87
N ALA A 778 26.69 4.68 -44.16
CA ALA A 778 26.21 5.92 -44.75
C ALA A 778 24.89 6.32 -44.08
N THR A 779 24.85 7.49 -43.50
CA THR A 779 23.72 8.02 -42.75
C THR A 779 23.48 9.47 -43.13
N ALA A 780 22.41 9.75 -43.85
CA ALA A 780 22.03 11.12 -44.22
C ALA A 780 21.49 11.87 -42.97
N ALA A 781 21.46 13.18 -42.99
CA ALA A 781 20.89 13.95 -41.90
C ALA A 781 19.37 13.68 -41.71
N ALA A 782 18.66 13.39 -42.81
CA ALA A 782 17.24 13.03 -42.79
C ALA A 782 17.00 11.65 -42.14
N ASP A 783 17.97 10.72 -42.22
CA ASP A 783 17.86 9.41 -41.58
C ASP A 783 17.89 9.49 -40.04
N LEU A 784 18.29 10.64 -39.49
CA LEU A 784 18.30 10.89 -38.05
C LEU A 784 16.97 11.46 -37.56
N GLY A 785 15.96 11.53 -38.41
CA GLY A 785 14.64 12.04 -38.07
C GLY A 785 14.63 13.43 -37.43
N ASN A 786 13.64 13.68 -36.54
CA ASN A 786 13.53 14.95 -35.80
C ASN A 786 13.46 14.69 -34.28
N PRO A 787 14.56 14.42 -33.59
CA PRO A 787 14.53 14.15 -32.17
C PRO A 787 14.17 15.36 -31.29
N LEU A 788 14.11 16.56 -31.86
CA LEU A 788 13.67 17.75 -31.13
C LEU A 788 12.16 17.74 -30.86
N ALA A 789 11.37 16.95 -31.61
CA ALA A 789 9.92 16.97 -31.50
C ALA A 789 9.22 15.61 -31.72
N ALA A 790 9.77 14.73 -32.59
CA ALA A 790 9.01 13.58 -33.09
C ALA A 790 9.73 12.23 -33.03
N THR A 791 11.07 12.20 -33.19
CA THR A 791 11.82 10.94 -33.22
C THR A 791 12.45 10.63 -31.87
N GLY A 792 11.88 9.69 -31.11
CA GLY A 792 12.53 9.07 -29.95
C GLY A 792 13.55 8.03 -30.37
N TYR A 793 14.49 7.69 -29.49
CA TYR A 793 15.48 6.64 -29.71
C TYR A 793 15.48 5.63 -28.60
N ALA A 794 15.74 4.35 -28.90
CA ALA A 794 16.01 3.30 -27.94
C ALA A 794 17.36 2.62 -28.23
N LEU A 795 18.16 2.43 -27.19
CA LEU A 795 19.30 1.54 -27.23
C LEU A 795 18.82 0.13 -26.85
N CYS A 796 19.07 -0.83 -27.73
CA CYS A 796 18.71 -2.22 -27.51
C CYS A 796 19.98 -3.07 -27.43
N LEU A 797 20.06 -3.97 -26.48
CA LEU A 797 21.02 -5.07 -26.44
C LEU A 797 20.27 -6.37 -26.63
N VAL A 798 20.68 -7.16 -27.63
CA VAL A 798 20.02 -8.42 -27.96
C VAL A 798 21.08 -9.52 -27.92
N ASP A 799 20.78 -10.65 -27.28
CA ASP A 799 21.71 -11.80 -27.23
C ASP A 799 21.64 -12.65 -28.49
N GLY A 800 22.51 -13.66 -28.57
CA GLY A 800 22.59 -14.56 -29.71
C GLY A 800 21.37 -15.46 -29.90
N GLY A 801 20.52 -15.59 -28.92
CA GLY A 801 19.24 -16.28 -29.00
C GLY A 801 18.10 -15.39 -29.47
N GLY A 802 18.34 -14.06 -29.62
CA GLY A 802 17.31 -13.07 -29.97
C GLY A 802 16.58 -12.46 -28.78
N ALA A 803 16.98 -12.78 -27.54
CA ALA A 803 16.40 -12.17 -26.35
C ALA A 803 16.91 -10.74 -26.16
N VAL A 804 15.99 -9.82 -25.84
CA VAL A 804 16.33 -8.42 -25.51
C VAL A 804 16.81 -8.37 -24.05
N LEU A 805 18.12 -8.11 -23.87
CA LEU A 805 18.75 -8.00 -22.56
C LEU A 805 18.57 -6.61 -21.93
N LEU A 806 18.53 -5.58 -22.76
CA LEU A 806 18.36 -4.19 -22.36
C LEU A 806 17.62 -3.42 -23.46
N GLU A 807 16.61 -2.68 -23.04
CA GLU A 807 16.02 -1.59 -23.85
C GLU A 807 16.05 -0.31 -23.02
N ALA A 808 16.72 0.74 -23.52
CA ALA A 808 16.85 2.01 -22.82
C ALA A 808 16.48 3.18 -23.74
N ALA A 809 15.45 3.93 -23.38
CA ALA A 809 14.85 4.96 -24.20
C ALA A 809 15.46 6.35 -23.98
N ALA A 810 15.50 7.14 -25.05
CA ALA A 810 15.72 8.58 -25.04
C ALA A 810 14.56 9.23 -25.80
N PRO A 811 13.54 9.75 -25.12
CA PRO A 811 12.33 10.29 -25.72
C PRO A 811 12.61 11.47 -26.66
N ALA A 812 11.71 11.71 -27.62
CA ALA A 812 11.75 12.91 -28.47
C ALA A 812 11.40 14.16 -27.64
N GLY A 813 12.03 15.27 -27.94
CA GLY A 813 11.77 16.54 -27.24
C GLY A 813 12.22 16.51 -25.77
N GLY A 814 11.37 16.98 -24.87
CA GLY A 814 11.53 16.94 -23.43
C GLY A 814 12.48 17.97 -22.83
N THR A 815 12.43 18.08 -21.49
CA THR A 815 13.30 18.94 -20.67
C THR A 815 14.05 18.09 -19.67
N CYS A 816 15.39 18.19 -19.67
CA CYS A 816 16.31 17.43 -18.83
C CYS A 816 17.15 18.41 -17.99
N GLY A 817 16.96 18.40 -16.68
CA GLY A 817 17.63 19.36 -15.79
C GLY A 817 17.32 20.81 -16.16
N GLY A 818 16.09 21.13 -16.49
CA GLY A 818 15.62 22.48 -16.86
C GLY A 818 16.08 22.97 -18.23
N LYS A 819 16.62 22.10 -19.10
CA LYS A 819 17.11 22.44 -20.47
C LYS A 819 16.58 21.41 -21.47
N PRO A 820 16.37 21.82 -22.77
CA PRO A 820 15.99 20.81 -23.77
C PRO A 820 16.95 19.63 -23.80
N CYS A 821 16.40 18.41 -23.73
CA CYS A 821 17.18 17.18 -23.75
C CYS A 821 17.96 17.01 -25.05
N TRP A 822 17.32 17.33 -26.17
CA TRP A 822 17.91 17.28 -27.50
C TRP A 822 18.37 18.65 -28.01
N LYS A 823 19.50 18.67 -28.68
CA LYS A 823 20.06 19.86 -29.34
C LYS A 823 20.57 19.52 -30.72
N PRO A 824 20.34 20.38 -31.73
CA PRO A 824 20.94 20.20 -33.05
C PRO A 824 22.45 20.46 -32.99
N THR A 825 23.18 19.80 -33.87
CA THR A 825 24.63 19.99 -34.10
C THR A 825 24.86 20.26 -35.59
N ARG A 826 26.06 20.62 -35.95
CA ARG A 826 26.37 20.88 -37.40
C ARG A 826 26.09 19.66 -38.30
N LYS A 827 26.13 18.40 -37.79
CA LYS A 827 25.99 17.17 -38.55
C LYS A 827 25.01 16.17 -37.97
N GLY A 828 24.05 16.61 -37.19
CA GLY A 828 23.06 15.71 -36.54
C GLY A 828 22.57 16.26 -35.21
N PHE A 829 22.48 15.42 -34.19
CA PHE A 829 21.86 15.77 -32.92
C PHE A 829 22.68 15.27 -31.70
N ARG A 830 22.43 15.88 -30.57
CA ARG A 830 22.95 15.46 -29.27
C ARG A 830 21.84 15.47 -28.21
N TYR A 831 21.68 14.34 -27.58
CA TYR A 831 20.91 14.18 -26.32
C TYR A 831 21.83 14.40 -25.12
N ALA A 832 21.32 15.02 -24.07
CA ALA A 832 22.00 15.14 -22.78
C ALA A 832 20.96 15.22 -21.68
N ASP A 833 20.89 14.18 -20.89
CA ASP A 833 20.04 14.05 -19.72
C ASP A 833 20.89 13.95 -18.46
N ARG A 834 20.61 14.80 -17.48
CA ARG A 834 21.24 14.78 -16.16
C ARG A 834 20.37 14.06 -15.14
N ASP A 835 19.08 14.01 -15.40
CA ASP A 835 18.08 13.40 -14.54
C ASP A 835 18.07 11.87 -14.75
N LEU A 836 18.69 11.38 -15.84
CA LEU A 836 18.85 9.96 -16.18
C LEU A 836 17.51 9.20 -16.35
N THR A 837 16.48 9.92 -16.76
CA THR A 837 15.12 9.38 -16.92
C THR A 837 14.77 9.20 -18.41
N PRO A 838 13.98 8.20 -18.76
CA PRO A 838 13.46 7.13 -17.87
C PRO A 838 14.47 6.02 -17.56
N ASP A 839 15.49 5.77 -18.40
CA ASP A 839 16.25 4.53 -18.44
C ASP A 839 17.76 4.71 -18.31
N GLY A 840 18.18 5.75 -17.60
CA GLY A 840 19.61 5.97 -17.35
C GLY A 840 20.43 6.40 -18.58
N ILE A 841 19.83 6.75 -19.73
CA ILE A 841 20.55 7.28 -20.88
C ILE A 841 21.02 8.70 -20.59
N GLN A 842 22.31 8.85 -20.34
CA GLN A 842 22.93 10.13 -20.04
C GLN A 842 23.19 10.98 -21.29
N LYS A 843 23.56 10.31 -22.41
CA LYS A 843 24.02 11.01 -23.62
C LYS A 843 23.83 10.16 -24.86
N ILE A 844 23.31 10.77 -25.95
CA ILE A 844 23.41 10.25 -27.31
C ILE A 844 24.09 11.30 -28.19
N GLU A 845 25.02 10.91 -29.04
CA GLU A 845 25.58 11.70 -30.16
C GLU A 845 25.26 11.03 -31.48
N LEU A 846 24.49 11.69 -32.32
CA LEU A 846 24.15 11.25 -33.67
C LEU A 846 24.88 12.16 -34.64
N LYS A 847 25.72 11.56 -35.52
CA LYS A 847 26.46 12.32 -36.52
C LYS A 847 26.31 11.66 -37.88
N ALA A 848 25.66 12.34 -38.78
CA ALA A 848 25.50 11.99 -40.17
C ALA A 848 26.86 12.03 -40.94
N GLY A 849 26.99 11.25 -41.98
CA GLY A 849 28.18 11.18 -42.85
C GLY A 849 28.07 10.07 -43.87
N ASP A 850 28.93 10.16 -44.91
CA ASP A 850 29.12 9.10 -45.89
C ASP A 850 29.57 7.78 -45.20
N GLU A 851 29.62 6.70 -45.97
CA GLU A 851 30.09 5.41 -45.48
C GLU A 851 31.46 5.52 -44.81
N GLY A 852 31.61 4.94 -43.63
CA GLY A 852 32.82 5.04 -42.82
C GLY A 852 33.02 6.41 -42.13
N ARG A 853 32.07 7.36 -42.21
CA ARG A 853 32.17 8.68 -41.57
C ARG A 853 31.07 9.00 -40.58
N ALA A 854 29.95 8.29 -40.62
CA ALA A 854 28.92 8.43 -39.62
C ALA A 854 29.40 7.92 -38.24
N LYS A 855 28.84 8.46 -37.18
CA LYS A 855 29.20 8.07 -35.80
C LYS A 855 28.00 8.15 -34.88
N ILE A 856 27.84 7.10 -34.06
CA ILE A 856 26.86 7.07 -32.97
C ILE A 856 27.60 6.81 -31.66
N VAL A 857 27.21 7.49 -30.59
CA VAL A 857 27.71 7.23 -29.24
C VAL A 857 26.53 7.26 -28.32
N VAL A 858 26.31 6.20 -27.57
CA VAL A 858 25.32 6.14 -26.50
C VAL A 858 26.06 5.92 -25.17
N LYS A 859 25.67 6.67 -24.15
CA LYS A 859 26.18 6.52 -22.80
C LYS A 859 25.00 6.47 -21.82
N GLY A 860 24.99 5.47 -20.98
CA GLY A 860 24.09 5.32 -19.88
C GLY A 860 24.82 5.27 -18.53
N LYS A 861 24.10 5.57 -17.47
CA LYS A 861 24.61 5.57 -16.10
C LYS A 861 23.45 5.39 -15.10
N SER A 862 23.75 4.86 -13.90
CA SER A 862 22.87 4.69 -12.72
C SER A 862 22.02 3.43 -12.69
N ALA A 863 21.40 3.18 -11.57
CA ALA A 863 20.46 2.08 -11.31
C ALA A 863 19.31 1.94 -12.34
N SER A 864 18.95 3.06 -13.01
CA SER A 864 17.92 3.04 -14.06
C SER A 864 18.30 2.26 -15.32
N LEU A 865 19.56 1.77 -15.44
CA LEU A 865 20.01 0.98 -16.59
C LEU A 865 19.60 -0.50 -16.55
N ALA A 866 19.17 -1.03 -15.40
CA ALA A 866 18.77 -2.44 -15.24
C ALA A 866 19.80 -3.44 -15.84
N LEU A 867 21.04 -3.45 -15.33
CA LEU A 867 22.16 -4.22 -15.89
C LEU A 867 22.32 -5.67 -15.33
N GLY A 868 21.42 -6.16 -14.52
CA GLY A 868 21.47 -7.45 -13.82
C GLY A 868 21.52 -8.72 -14.71
N PHE A 869 21.79 -8.59 -16.01
CA PHE A 869 21.90 -9.68 -16.98
C PHE A 869 23.34 -10.15 -17.21
N LEU A 870 24.31 -9.60 -16.50
CA LEU A 870 25.72 -10.06 -16.61
C LEU A 870 25.98 -11.29 -15.73
N PRO A 871 26.84 -12.23 -16.20
CA PRO A 871 27.48 -12.30 -17.52
C PRO A 871 26.50 -12.75 -18.62
N ILE A 872 26.67 -12.22 -19.83
CA ILE A 872 25.85 -12.65 -20.97
C ILE A 872 26.15 -14.08 -21.34
N GLN A 873 25.18 -14.95 -21.32
CA GLN A 873 25.32 -16.39 -21.51
C GLN A 873 25.37 -16.78 -23.01
N THR A 874 24.59 -16.07 -23.84
CA THR A 874 24.41 -16.42 -25.26
C THR A 874 25.03 -15.36 -26.15
N LEU A 875 26.17 -15.66 -26.75
CA LEU A 875 26.80 -14.82 -27.77
C LEU A 875 26.36 -15.24 -29.18
N PRO A 876 26.41 -14.33 -30.20
CA PRO A 876 26.88 -12.94 -30.14
C PRO A 876 25.90 -12.01 -29.44
N VAL A 877 26.39 -10.88 -28.92
CA VAL A 877 25.55 -9.80 -28.47
C VAL A 877 25.47 -8.74 -29.58
N THR A 878 24.27 -8.21 -29.85
CA THR A 878 24.03 -7.12 -30.81
C THR A 878 23.55 -5.89 -30.09
N ALA A 879 24.25 -4.74 -30.28
CA ALA A 879 23.79 -3.45 -29.83
C ALA A 879 23.15 -2.70 -31.00
N GLN A 880 21.91 -2.23 -30.82
CA GLN A 880 21.16 -1.48 -31.82
C GLN A 880 20.74 -0.13 -31.26
N LEU A 881 20.73 0.92 -32.06
CA LEU A 881 20.03 2.16 -31.78
C LEU A 881 18.89 2.30 -32.77
N ALA A 882 17.65 2.24 -32.27
CA ALA A 882 16.45 2.32 -33.07
C ALA A 882 15.81 3.69 -32.90
N GLY A 883 15.37 4.31 -33.99
CA GLY A 883 14.52 5.49 -34.01
C GLY A 883 13.05 5.10 -34.13
N SER A 884 12.16 5.85 -33.49
CA SER A 884 10.69 5.66 -33.61
C SER A 884 10.14 5.89 -35.04
N ASP A 885 10.97 6.37 -35.94
CA ASP A 885 10.70 6.50 -37.37
C ASP A 885 11.10 5.26 -38.20
N GLY A 886 11.52 4.17 -37.51
CA GLY A 886 11.93 2.90 -38.11
C GLY A 886 13.36 2.89 -38.66
N GLN A 887 14.14 3.94 -38.47
CA GLN A 887 15.56 3.93 -38.80
C GLN A 887 16.35 3.30 -37.67
N CYS A 888 17.35 2.46 -38.01
CA CYS A 888 18.16 1.85 -36.94
C CYS A 888 19.62 1.58 -37.42
N TRP A 889 20.51 1.48 -36.43
CA TRP A 889 21.92 1.19 -36.60
C TRP A 889 22.33 0.09 -35.62
N GLU A 890 23.23 -0.80 -36.06
CA GLU A 890 23.64 -1.94 -35.22
C GLU A 890 25.14 -2.26 -35.31
N ALA A 891 25.60 -2.97 -34.29
CA ALA A 891 26.89 -3.66 -34.29
C ALA A 891 26.79 -4.93 -33.47
N THR A 892 27.33 -6.02 -34.05
CA THR A 892 27.36 -7.34 -33.41
C THR A 892 28.74 -7.61 -32.80
N PHE A 893 28.77 -8.37 -31.70
CA PHE A 893 29.91 -8.67 -30.89
C PHE A 893 29.96 -10.19 -30.63
N ALA A 894 30.60 -10.96 -31.50
CA ALA A 894 30.69 -12.41 -31.35
C ALA A 894 31.74 -12.83 -30.30
N ALA A 895 32.73 -11.95 -30.06
CA ALA A 895 33.77 -12.21 -29.07
C ALA A 895 33.86 -11.08 -28.04
N THR A 896 33.95 -11.46 -26.77
CA THR A 896 34.13 -10.51 -25.70
C THR A 896 35.53 -10.51 -25.14
N ARG A 897 36.07 -9.33 -24.76
CA ARG A 897 37.36 -9.23 -24.05
C ARG A 897 37.19 -9.48 -22.55
N ARG A 898 36.04 -9.23 -22.03
CA ARG A 898 35.59 -9.54 -20.67
C ARG A 898 34.09 -9.81 -20.72
N ASN A 899 33.64 -10.83 -20.00
CA ASN A 899 32.26 -11.19 -19.77
C ASN A 899 32.22 -11.99 -18.45
N HIS A 900 32.02 -11.26 -17.36
CA HIS A 900 31.92 -11.83 -16.02
C HIS A 900 30.98 -10.93 -15.19
N ASP A 901 30.61 -11.36 -14.00
CA ASP A 901 29.84 -10.58 -13.07
C ASP A 901 30.43 -9.17 -12.96
N GLY A 902 29.56 -8.18 -13.06
CA GLY A 902 29.92 -6.76 -12.98
C GLY A 902 30.62 -6.16 -14.20
N GLN A 903 31.01 -6.91 -15.27
CA GLN A 903 31.59 -6.27 -16.45
C GLN A 903 31.50 -7.04 -17.77
N LEU A 904 31.03 -6.33 -18.82
CA LEU A 904 31.17 -6.71 -20.20
C LEU A 904 32.09 -5.72 -20.94
N LYS A 905 33.02 -6.21 -21.76
CA LYS A 905 33.80 -5.40 -22.71
C LYS A 905 33.95 -6.14 -24.01
N ALA A 906 33.47 -5.57 -25.11
CA ALA A 906 33.46 -6.14 -26.41
C ALA A 906 33.89 -5.15 -27.51
N VAL A 907 34.36 -5.66 -28.62
CA VAL A 907 34.69 -4.93 -29.86
C VAL A 907 34.03 -5.67 -31.01
N SER A 908 33.36 -4.97 -31.92
CA SER A 908 32.61 -5.57 -33.03
C SER A 908 33.52 -6.40 -33.95
N ASP A 909 32.94 -7.41 -34.53
CA ASP A 909 33.53 -8.29 -35.49
C ASP A 909 33.91 -7.56 -36.78
#